data_062e148a943a49416e06b19b1aa61e9a
#
_entry.id   062e148a943a49416e06b19b1aa61e9a
#
_cell.length_a   1.000
_cell.length_b   1.000
_cell.length_c   1.000
_cell.angle_alpha   90.00
_cell.angle_beta   90.00
_cell.angle_gamma   90.00
#
_symmetry.space_group_name_H-M   'P 1'
#
loop_
_entity.id
_entity.type
_entity.pdbx_description
1 polymer ?
#
loop_
_entity_poly.entity_id
_entity_poly.type
_entity_poly.pdbx_seq_one_letter_code
_entity_poly.pdbx_strand_id
1 'polypeptide(L)'
;MANRRRRRRPVKKLNRSMRTKLIVLFGVVIIGLSILIGRLMYIQYSSGDKYEKKVLSLQSYDSVTLPFQRGDIVDSNGTILATSVAVYNVILDCSVMTDKEEYIEPTISALLECFDELDRDTLEDYAKNKKDSRYIVLAKKLSYNSVQPFIEKQNAVDEKGRKVNPNIKGVWFETEYQRNYPFGSLACSVIGFTSAGNVGTTGLENYYDDTLNGINGREYGYLNTDNDFEKTVVEPKNGNTLVTTIDANIQSIVENKIQEFAKTYANNARDGDGAENIAVVVANPNNGEILAMADYPTFDLNKPRDLSLMYTDAELENMSDDDTMSILNQLWQNYCVTATYEPGSVQKPFTVACGIETGTLTEDMTFLCDGGEHIGDRDIRCVNRSGHGTETLEGSLMDSCNDAIMQMSYVIGAEKFLDYQSEFGFGLKTGIDLPGEANTSTLMYTLDNIKPVDLATNSFGQNYNCTMVQMVSAFSSLINGGTYYQPHIVKKITDANGNTISTIGATEIKKTVSESTSDLLRGYLKSVVAAGTGATAKVDGYSMGGKTGTAQMYDEETHLRKKGSYLVSFMGFVPYENPQVVIYCIIDQPNVKDQAHSSYAQNIVREILEEVLPYMNIYPDEELTGTNADLGITGNNPPSNPSAEAANDENDGSATGYEEEPGQEEPTQEESAQEGPAQEEPGQEEQVQQ
;
A
#
# COMPACT_ATOMS: atom_id res chain seq x y z
N MET A 1 3.15 -23.23 -54.42
CA MET A 1 3.99 -24.43 -54.22
C MET A 1 3.63 -25.12 -52.93
N ALA A 2 3.22 -26.37 -53.06
CA ALA A 2 3.11 -27.46 -52.09
C ALA A 2 2.53 -27.20 -50.66
N ASN A 3 1.24 -27.42 -50.60
CA ASN A 3 0.45 -27.63 -49.38
C ASN A 3 0.81 -29.03 -48.77
N ARG A 4 1.55 -29.05 -47.63
CA ARG A 4 1.77 -30.27 -46.84
C ARG A 4 0.59 -30.48 -45.88
N ARG A 5 -0.39 -31.25 -46.33
CA ARG A 5 -1.46 -31.83 -45.50
C ARG A 5 -0.84 -32.79 -44.47
N ARG A 6 -0.89 -32.43 -43.15
CA ARG A 6 -0.60 -33.37 -42.04
C ARG A 6 -1.65 -34.50 -42.06
N ARG A 7 -1.22 -35.70 -42.41
CA ARG A 7 -2.03 -36.96 -42.28
C ARG A 7 -2.28 -37.19 -40.77
N ARG A 8 -3.57 -37.10 -40.37
CA ARG A 8 -4.01 -37.61 -39.07
C ARG A 8 -3.79 -39.14 -39.06
N ARG A 9 -3.02 -39.63 -38.09
CA ARG A 9 -2.86 -41.06 -37.83
C ARG A 9 -4.23 -41.64 -37.45
N PRO A 10 -4.70 -42.77 -38.05
CA PRO A 10 -5.95 -43.38 -37.67
C PRO A 10 -5.85 -43.92 -36.23
N VAL A 11 -6.83 -43.53 -35.39
CA VAL A 11 -7.02 -44.12 -34.08
C VAL A 11 -7.32 -45.60 -34.26
N LYS A 12 -6.41 -46.50 -33.83
CA LYS A 12 -6.65 -47.95 -33.88
C LYS A 12 -7.85 -48.29 -32.99
N LYS A 13 -8.97 -48.65 -33.59
CA LYS A 13 -10.14 -49.19 -32.87
C LYS A 13 -9.73 -50.49 -32.17
N LEU A 14 -10.00 -50.59 -30.87
CA LEU A 14 -9.75 -51.78 -30.07
C LEU A 14 -10.42 -53.02 -30.75
N ASN A 15 -9.61 -54.02 -31.07
CA ASN A 15 -10.07 -55.29 -31.63
C ASN A 15 -10.92 -56.03 -30.56
N ARG A 16 -11.86 -56.88 -31.01
CA ARG A 16 -12.77 -57.64 -30.13
C ARG A 16 -11.99 -58.42 -29.04
N SER A 17 -10.87 -59.04 -29.41
CA SER A 17 -9.95 -59.71 -28.48
C SER A 17 -9.34 -58.77 -27.42
N MET A 18 -8.96 -57.55 -27.78
CA MET A 18 -8.44 -56.55 -26.81
C MET A 18 -9.53 -56.05 -25.87
N ARG A 19 -10.78 -55.87 -26.35
CA ARG A 19 -11.91 -55.52 -25.49
C ARG A 19 -12.21 -56.61 -24.47
N THR A 20 -12.20 -57.89 -24.92
CA THR A 20 -12.41 -59.02 -24.00
C THR A 20 -11.30 -59.12 -22.97
N LYS A 21 -10.01 -58.93 -23.35
CA LYS A 21 -8.88 -58.89 -22.40
C LYS A 21 -9.02 -57.73 -21.41
N LEU A 22 -9.45 -56.56 -21.85
CA LEU A 22 -9.71 -55.39 -20.98
C LEU A 22 -10.85 -55.65 -20.01
N ILE A 23 -11.95 -56.28 -20.46
CA ILE A 23 -13.09 -56.65 -19.58
C ILE A 23 -12.64 -57.68 -18.54
N VAL A 24 -11.86 -58.68 -18.95
CA VAL A 24 -11.30 -59.68 -18.02
C VAL A 24 -10.37 -59.01 -16.99
N LEU A 25 -9.46 -58.15 -17.45
CA LEU A 25 -8.58 -57.41 -16.54
C LEU A 25 -9.37 -56.56 -15.57
N PHE A 26 -10.39 -55.83 -16.04
CA PHE A 26 -11.27 -55.03 -15.21
C PHE A 26 -12.04 -55.87 -14.20
N GLY A 27 -12.52 -57.04 -14.62
CA GLY A 27 -13.17 -58.02 -13.77
C GLY A 27 -12.24 -58.53 -12.64
N VAL A 28 -10.97 -58.84 -12.99
CA VAL A 28 -9.97 -59.23 -11.98
C VAL A 28 -9.70 -58.14 -10.97
N VAL A 29 -9.60 -56.86 -11.42
CA VAL A 29 -9.42 -55.69 -10.52
C VAL A 29 -10.63 -55.50 -9.59
N ILE A 30 -11.85 -55.63 -10.14
CA ILE A 30 -13.09 -55.53 -9.33
C ILE A 30 -13.16 -56.67 -8.31
N ILE A 31 -12.84 -57.90 -8.70
CA ILE A 31 -12.79 -59.03 -7.75
C ILE A 31 -11.76 -58.78 -6.66
N GLY A 32 -10.56 -58.28 -7.01
CA GLY A 32 -9.52 -57.92 -6.07
C GLY A 32 -9.97 -56.84 -5.06
N LEU A 33 -10.61 -55.79 -5.54
CA LEU A 33 -11.21 -54.73 -4.70
C LEU A 33 -12.34 -55.28 -3.81
N SER A 34 -13.18 -56.14 -4.33
CA SER A 34 -14.27 -56.78 -3.57
C SER A 34 -13.74 -57.68 -2.44
N ILE A 35 -12.64 -58.40 -2.68
CA ILE A 35 -11.94 -59.20 -1.66
C ILE A 35 -11.34 -58.29 -0.58
N LEU A 36 -10.74 -57.14 -0.98
CA LEU A 36 -10.20 -56.16 -0.01
C LEU A 36 -11.31 -55.55 0.84
N ILE A 37 -12.42 -55.15 0.21
CA ILE A 37 -13.60 -54.62 0.94
C ILE A 37 -14.17 -55.70 1.88
N GLY A 38 -14.35 -56.93 1.43
CA GLY A 38 -14.80 -58.07 2.23
C GLY A 38 -13.83 -58.32 3.43
N ARG A 39 -12.52 -58.20 3.20
CA ARG A 39 -11.51 -58.34 4.25
C ARG A 39 -11.61 -57.20 5.28
N LEU A 40 -11.80 -55.95 4.83
CA LEU A 40 -12.01 -54.81 5.69
C LEU A 40 -13.29 -54.95 6.56
N MET A 41 -14.41 -55.36 5.91
CA MET A 41 -15.65 -55.64 6.63
C MET A 41 -15.49 -56.75 7.65
N TYR A 42 -14.77 -57.84 7.30
CA TYR A 42 -14.48 -58.93 8.25
C TYR A 42 -13.63 -58.46 9.44
N ILE A 43 -12.62 -57.65 9.19
CA ILE A 43 -11.78 -57.06 10.27
C ILE A 43 -12.64 -56.16 11.16
N GLN A 44 -13.50 -55.33 10.57
CA GLN A 44 -14.39 -54.43 11.32
C GLN A 44 -15.41 -55.21 12.16
N TYR A 45 -15.96 -56.29 11.64
CA TYR A 45 -16.94 -57.11 12.34
C TYR A 45 -16.30 -58.00 13.44
N SER A 46 -15.15 -58.63 13.16
CA SER A 46 -14.50 -59.56 14.10
C SER A 46 -13.62 -58.92 15.15
N SER A 47 -13.11 -57.71 14.86
CA SER A 47 -12.15 -57.02 15.74
C SER A 47 -12.46 -55.54 15.95
N GLY A 48 -13.63 -55.07 15.50
CA GLY A 48 -14.06 -53.66 15.60
C GLY A 48 -13.99 -53.16 17.03
N ASP A 49 -14.61 -53.89 17.99
CA ASP A 49 -14.60 -53.56 19.39
C ASP A 49 -13.20 -53.51 20.03
N LYS A 50 -12.30 -54.39 19.55
CA LYS A 50 -10.91 -54.42 20.00
C LYS A 50 -10.12 -53.21 19.46
N TYR A 51 -10.35 -52.83 18.19
CA TYR A 51 -9.75 -51.64 17.62
C TYR A 51 -10.37 -50.36 18.15
N GLU A 52 -11.69 -50.35 18.37
CA GLU A 52 -12.39 -49.23 19.00
C GLU A 52 -11.93 -49.01 20.45
N LYS A 53 -11.81 -50.06 21.24
CA LYS A 53 -11.21 -49.98 22.58
C LYS A 53 -9.75 -49.57 22.55
N LYS A 54 -9.00 -50.01 21.55
CA LYS A 54 -7.62 -49.59 21.35
C LYS A 54 -7.52 -48.14 20.90
N VAL A 55 -8.44 -47.67 20.04
CA VAL A 55 -8.55 -46.26 19.66
C VAL A 55 -9.03 -45.41 20.83
N LEU A 56 -10.02 -45.87 21.60
CA LEU A 56 -10.47 -45.20 22.84
C LEU A 56 -9.39 -45.18 23.95
N SER A 57 -8.62 -46.23 24.09
CA SER A 57 -7.42 -46.21 24.97
C SER A 57 -6.30 -45.34 24.45
N LEU A 58 -6.26 -45.13 23.14
CA LEU A 58 -5.38 -44.18 22.47
C LEU A 58 -5.90 -42.72 22.56
N GLN A 59 -7.19 -42.50 22.90
CA GLN A 59 -7.79 -41.18 23.09
C GLN A 59 -7.61 -40.60 24.52
N SER A 60 -7.00 -41.29 25.44
CA SER A 60 -6.54 -40.72 26.71
C SER A 60 -5.16 -40.09 26.62
N TYR A 61 -4.90 -39.35 25.49
CA TYR A 61 -3.64 -38.67 25.29
C TYR A 61 -3.71 -37.23 25.75
N ASP A 62 -2.77 -36.82 26.55
CA ASP A 62 -2.41 -35.42 26.69
C ASP A 62 -1.70 -35.02 25.39
N SER A 63 -2.40 -34.29 24.54
CA SER A 63 -1.83 -33.74 23.33
C SER A 63 -1.70 -32.24 23.49
N VAL A 64 -0.46 -31.78 23.50
CA VAL A 64 -0.12 -30.36 23.56
C VAL A 64 0.24 -29.87 22.15
N THR A 65 -0.36 -28.78 21.72
CA THR A 65 0.02 -28.08 20.50
C THR A 65 1.31 -27.31 20.78
N LEU A 66 2.32 -27.49 19.94
CA LEU A 66 3.52 -26.70 19.93
C LEU A 66 3.34 -25.60 18.87
N PRO A 67 3.19 -24.33 19.27
CA PRO A 67 2.93 -23.26 18.31
C PRO A 67 4.15 -23.03 17.43
N PHE A 68 3.90 -22.72 16.15
CA PHE A 68 4.93 -22.21 15.26
C PHE A 68 5.22 -20.75 15.55
N GLN A 69 6.41 -20.30 15.19
CA GLN A 69 6.79 -18.90 15.14
C GLN A 69 6.50 -18.34 13.74
N ARG A 70 5.71 -17.26 13.67
CA ARG A 70 5.48 -16.54 12.41
C ARG A 70 6.78 -15.90 11.95
N GLY A 71 7.10 -15.99 10.66
CA GLY A 71 8.33 -15.49 10.07
C GLY A 71 8.51 -13.98 10.26
N ASP A 72 9.74 -13.53 10.27
CA ASP A 72 10.06 -12.12 10.45
C ASP A 72 9.82 -11.33 9.15
N ILE A 73 9.60 -10.03 9.29
CA ILE A 73 9.68 -9.06 8.19
C ILE A 73 10.89 -8.19 8.51
N VAL A 74 11.86 -8.16 7.60
CA VAL A 74 13.08 -7.37 7.78
C VAL A 74 13.23 -6.39 6.63
N ASP A 75 13.91 -5.28 6.91
CA ASP A 75 14.25 -4.26 5.91
C ASP A 75 15.32 -4.76 4.93
N SER A 76 15.73 -3.92 4.02
CA SER A 76 16.73 -4.23 3.00
C SER A 76 18.10 -4.56 3.57
N ASN A 77 18.42 -4.11 4.78
CA ASN A 77 19.69 -4.28 5.50
C ASN A 77 19.64 -5.36 6.59
N GLY A 78 18.46 -5.97 6.81
CA GLY A 78 18.27 -7.01 7.83
C GLY A 78 17.76 -6.48 9.17
N THR A 79 17.36 -5.21 9.26
CA THR A 79 16.69 -4.64 10.44
C THR A 79 15.31 -5.27 10.61
N ILE A 80 15.00 -5.75 11.80
CA ILE A 80 13.73 -6.42 12.08
C ILE A 80 12.60 -5.37 12.18
N LEU A 81 11.66 -5.42 11.25
CA LEU A 81 10.46 -4.56 11.22
C LEU A 81 9.27 -5.22 11.92
N ALA A 82 9.15 -6.54 11.82
CA ALA A 82 8.15 -7.33 12.52
C ALA A 82 8.73 -8.69 12.90
N THR A 83 8.49 -9.12 14.15
CA THR A 83 8.95 -10.42 14.65
C THR A 83 7.91 -11.04 15.57
N SER A 84 8.09 -12.31 15.92
CA SER A 84 7.22 -13.01 16.86
C SER A 84 8.00 -13.31 18.15
N VAL A 85 7.53 -12.78 19.27
CA VAL A 85 8.13 -13.00 20.60
C VAL A 85 7.33 -14.04 21.37
N ALA A 86 8.04 -14.91 22.08
CA ALA A 86 7.40 -15.91 22.94
C ALA A 86 6.76 -15.22 24.15
N VAL A 87 5.51 -15.55 24.38
CA VAL A 87 4.73 -15.16 25.58
C VAL A 87 4.16 -16.39 26.24
N TYR A 88 3.84 -16.28 27.50
CA TYR A 88 3.47 -17.41 28.34
C TYR A 88 2.11 -17.19 29.00
N ASN A 89 1.24 -18.18 28.88
CA ASN A 89 0.00 -18.25 29.65
C ASN A 89 0.23 -19.09 30.91
N VAL A 90 -0.18 -18.61 32.07
CA VAL A 90 -0.10 -19.34 33.34
C VAL A 90 -1.32 -20.18 33.46
N ILE A 91 -1.14 -21.50 33.50
CA ILE A 91 -2.22 -22.48 33.56
C ILE A 91 -2.22 -23.17 34.93
N LEU A 92 -3.42 -23.30 35.53
CA LEU A 92 -3.65 -24.02 36.78
C LEU A 92 -4.47 -25.28 36.53
N ASP A 93 -3.93 -26.42 36.96
CA ASP A 93 -4.64 -27.68 37.14
C ASP A 93 -5.05 -27.80 38.60
N CYS A 94 -6.32 -27.50 38.89
CA CYS A 94 -6.84 -27.61 40.22
C CYS A 94 -6.90 -29.08 40.71
N SER A 95 -7.04 -30.05 39.80
CA SER A 95 -7.10 -31.46 40.22
C SER A 95 -5.75 -31.92 40.76
N VAL A 96 -4.64 -31.43 40.24
CA VAL A 96 -3.30 -31.71 40.75
C VAL A 96 -2.99 -30.88 42.00
N MET A 97 -3.37 -29.58 42.01
CA MET A 97 -3.15 -28.73 43.17
C MET A 97 -3.93 -29.21 44.41
N THR A 98 -5.14 -29.77 44.24
CA THR A 98 -5.98 -30.23 45.33
C THR A 98 -5.91 -31.73 45.63
N ASP A 99 -5.02 -32.48 44.94
CA ASP A 99 -4.80 -33.93 45.20
C ASP A 99 -4.38 -34.19 46.63
N LYS A 100 -3.61 -33.26 47.21
CA LYS A 100 -3.26 -33.27 48.64
C LYS A 100 -3.40 -31.86 49.21
N GLU A 101 -3.91 -31.82 50.45
CA GLU A 101 -4.10 -30.56 51.19
C GLU A 101 -2.76 -29.78 51.35
N GLU A 102 -1.63 -30.51 51.48
CA GLU A 102 -0.29 -29.92 51.59
C GLU A 102 0.21 -29.19 50.33
N TYR A 103 -0.47 -29.31 49.16
CA TYR A 103 -0.09 -28.62 47.90
C TYR A 103 -0.81 -27.29 47.76
N ILE A 104 -1.96 -27.06 48.38
CA ILE A 104 -2.82 -25.90 48.13
C ILE A 104 -2.13 -24.61 48.53
N GLU A 105 -1.80 -24.45 49.83
CA GLU A 105 -1.23 -23.18 50.31
C GLU A 105 0.15 -22.85 49.73
N PRO A 106 1.11 -23.80 49.60
CA PRO A 106 2.37 -23.50 48.94
C PRO A 106 2.23 -23.06 47.48
N THR A 107 1.26 -23.61 46.74
CA THR A 107 1.01 -23.24 45.34
C THR A 107 0.35 -21.87 45.26
N ILE A 108 -0.67 -21.59 46.06
CA ILE A 108 -1.34 -20.27 46.10
C ILE A 108 -0.35 -19.19 46.52
N SER A 109 0.43 -19.42 47.58
CA SER A 109 1.44 -18.45 48.05
C SER A 109 2.50 -18.17 46.99
N ALA A 110 2.98 -19.19 46.28
CA ALA A 110 3.96 -19.01 45.18
C ALA A 110 3.38 -18.22 44.02
N LEU A 111 2.10 -18.45 43.66
CA LEU A 111 1.41 -17.72 42.60
C LEU A 111 1.26 -16.22 42.95
N LEU A 112 0.80 -15.92 44.18
CA LEU A 112 0.63 -14.53 44.65
C LEU A 112 1.93 -13.77 44.81
N GLU A 113 3.03 -14.45 45.12
CA GLU A 113 4.36 -13.82 45.24
C GLU A 113 4.96 -13.46 43.88
N CYS A 114 4.62 -14.21 42.83
CA CYS A 114 5.22 -14.03 41.51
C CYS A 114 4.32 -13.29 40.51
N PHE A 115 3.00 -13.21 40.79
CA PHE A 115 2.03 -12.60 39.87
C PHE A 115 1.10 -11.65 40.63
N ASP A 116 1.40 -10.38 40.61
CA ASP A 116 0.67 -9.32 41.35
C ASP A 116 -0.79 -9.16 40.91
N GLU A 117 -1.12 -9.62 39.68
CA GLU A 117 -2.47 -9.55 39.13
C GLU A 117 -3.42 -10.60 39.69
N LEU A 118 -2.92 -11.61 40.43
CA LEU A 118 -3.73 -12.71 40.95
C LEU A 118 -4.26 -12.36 42.34
N ASP A 119 -5.50 -12.77 42.57
CA ASP A 119 -6.21 -12.57 43.84
C ASP A 119 -6.33 -13.88 44.62
N ARG A 120 -6.08 -13.81 45.95
CA ARG A 120 -6.11 -14.95 46.85
C ARG A 120 -7.51 -15.58 46.89
N ASP A 121 -8.55 -14.75 47.02
CA ASP A 121 -9.92 -15.24 47.18
C ASP A 121 -10.35 -16.03 45.93
N THR A 122 -9.97 -15.60 44.78
CA THR A 122 -10.20 -16.30 43.51
C THR A 122 -9.48 -17.65 43.44
N LEU A 123 -8.21 -17.70 43.85
CA LEU A 123 -7.43 -18.95 43.83
C LEU A 123 -7.97 -19.96 44.88
N GLU A 124 -8.42 -19.50 46.06
CA GLU A 124 -9.06 -20.33 47.05
C GLU A 124 -10.45 -20.82 46.58
N ASP A 125 -11.21 -19.98 45.88
CA ASP A 125 -12.48 -20.42 45.28
C ASP A 125 -12.24 -21.53 44.24
N TYR A 126 -11.24 -21.41 43.41
CA TYR A 126 -10.86 -22.46 42.45
C TYR A 126 -10.49 -23.77 43.21
N ALA A 127 -9.71 -23.69 44.28
CA ALA A 127 -9.35 -24.85 45.09
C ALA A 127 -10.56 -25.49 45.74
N LYS A 128 -11.61 -24.72 46.08
CA LYS A 128 -12.83 -25.24 46.74
C LYS A 128 -13.87 -25.77 45.77
N ASN A 129 -14.13 -24.98 44.70
CA ASN A 129 -15.30 -25.16 43.84
C ASN A 129 -14.98 -25.73 42.45
N LYS A 130 -13.68 -25.75 42.03
CA LYS A 130 -13.26 -26.26 40.74
C LYS A 130 -12.20 -27.36 40.80
N LYS A 131 -12.29 -28.20 41.82
CA LYS A 131 -11.30 -29.28 42.11
C LYS A 131 -11.03 -30.21 40.94
N ASP A 132 -12.04 -30.48 40.12
CA ASP A 132 -11.91 -31.38 38.97
C ASP A 132 -11.41 -30.68 37.70
N SER A 133 -11.23 -29.35 37.74
CA SER A 133 -10.77 -28.58 36.56
C SER A 133 -9.27 -28.78 36.34
N ARG A 134 -8.92 -29.27 35.17
CA ARG A 134 -7.53 -29.50 34.76
C ARG A 134 -6.90 -28.33 33.98
N TYR A 135 -7.73 -27.34 33.64
CA TYR A 135 -7.27 -26.23 32.82
C TYR A 135 -7.99 -24.93 33.19
N ILE A 136 -7.30 -24.05 33.89
CA ILE A 136 -7.74 -22.69 34.20
C ILE A 136 -6.62 -21.75 33.81
N VAL A 137 -6.89 -20.79 32.92
CA VAL A 137 -5.92 -19.76 32.55
C VAL A 137 -5.97 -18.68 33.64
N LEU A 138 -4.88 -18.52 34.40
CA LEU A 138 -4.75 -17.52 35.45
C LEU A 138 -4.28 -16.15 34.90
N ALA A 139 -3.31 -16.17 34.04
CA ALA A 139 -2.79 -14.97 33.36
C ALA A 139 -2.39 -15.32 31.93
N LYS A 140 -2.44 -14.33 31.02
CA LYS A 140 -2.17 -14.51 29.60
C LYS A 140 -1.07 -13.61 29.12
N LYS A 141 -0.31 -14.09 28.13
CA LYS A 141 0.66 -13.29 27.34
C LYS A 141 1.73 -12.61 28.20
N LEU A 142 2.16 -13.26 29.28
CA LEU A 142 3.24 -12.76 30.11
C LEU A 142 4.60 -12.92 29.44
N SER A 143 5.52 -11.98 29.69
CA SER A 143 6.90 -12.10 29.24
C SER A 143 7.63 -13.24 29.95
N TYR A 144 8.74 -13.74 29.36
CA TYR A 144 9.60 -14.70 30.05
C TYR A 144 10.08 -14.19 31.39
N ASN A 145 10.47 -12.91 31.46
CA ASN A 145 10.94 -12.28 32.72
C ASN A 145 9.87 -12.27 33.82
N SER A 146 8.59 -12.20 33.46
CA SER A 146 7.48 -12.22 34.40
C SER A 146 7.22 -13.62 34.94
N VAL A 147 7.44 -14.69 34.15
CA VAL A 147 7.18 -16.07 34.56
C VAL A 147 8.42 -16.76 35.14
N GLN A 148 9.61 -16.29 34.83
CA GLN A 148 10.90 -16.84 35.28
C GLN A 148 10.98 -17.01 36.80
N PRO A 149 10.61 -16.03 37.66
CA PRO A 149 10.66 -16.18 39.14
C PRO A 149 9.88 -17.38 39.65
N PHE A 150 8.70 -17.63 39.07
CA PHE A 150 7.89 -18.80 39.47
C PHE A 150 8.54 -20.11 38.97
N ILE A 151 9.05 -20.15 37.74
CA ILE A 151 9.74 -21.33 37.20
C ILE A 151 10.96 -21.68 38.04
N GLU A 152 11.77 -20.70 38.42
CA GLU A 152 12.93 -20.89 39.30
C GLU A 152 12.51 -21.41 40.66
N LYS A 153 11.47 -20.82 41.25
CA LYS A 153 10.95 -21.24 42.54
C LYS A 153 10.41 -22.67 42.54
N GLN A 154 9.66 -23.04 41.49
CA GLN A 154 9.09 -24.40 41.30
C GLN A 154 10.16 -25.46 41.08
N ASN A 155 11.27 -25.08 40.39
CA ASN A 155 12.33 -26.02 40.04
C ASN A 155 13.57 -25.93 40.93
N ALA A 156 13.59 -25.06 41.94
CA ALA A 156 14.71 -24.91 42.85
C ALA A 156 15.11 -26.27 43.50
N VAL A 157 16.42 -26.55 43.47
CA VAL A 157 17.01 -27.75 44.08
C VAL A 157 18.09 -27.36 45.10
N ASP A 158 18.22 -28.16 46.14
CA ASP A 158 19.26 -28.00 47.15
C ASP A 158 20.63 -28.53 46.62
N GLU A 159 21.70 -28.37 47.40
CA GLU A 159 23.03 -28.84 47.08
C GLU A 159 23.11 -30.38 46.83
N LYS A 160 22.07 -31.12 47.24
CA LYS A 160 21.94 -32.57 47.06
C LYS A 160 21.03 -32.95 45.89
N GLY A 161 20.57 -31.95 45.09
CA GLY A 161 19.68 -32.15 43.95
C GLY A 161 18.23 -32.45 44.32
N ARG A 162 17.81 -32.21 45.56
CA ARG A 162 16.39 -32.40 46.01
C ARG A 162 15.61 -31.11 45.81
N LYS A 163 14.34 -31.22 45.37
CA LYS A 163 13.45 -30.05 45.24
C LYS A 163 13.30 -29.32 46.56
N VAL A 164 13.54 -27.98 46.55
CA VAL A 164 13.35 -27.11 47.72
C VAL A 164 11.87 -26.89 47.96
N ASN A 165 11.06 -26.75 46.90
CA ASN A 165 9.63 -26.50 46.94
C ASN A 165 8.83 -27.67 46.32
N PRO A 166 8.85 -28.87 46.92
CA PRO A 166 8.23 -30.06 46.34
C PRO A 166 6.69 -29.99 46.28
N ASN A 167 6.08 -29.08 47.06
CA ASN A 167 4.65 -28.95 47.23
C ASN A 167 4.01 -27.90 46.33
N ILE A 168 4.78 -27.17 45.50
CA ILE A 168 4.24 -26.31 44.43
C ILE A 168 3.83 -27.25 43.28
N LYS A 169 2.51 -27.41 43.06
CA LYS A 169 1.93 -28.37 42.12
C LYS A 169 0.78 -27.78 41.30
N GLY A 170 0.56 -28.34 40.12
CA GLY A 170 -0.59 -28.02 39.29
C GLY A 170 -0.45 -26.70 38.48
N VAL A 171 0.75 -26.14 38.41
CA VAL A 171 0.99 -24.93 37.59
C VAL A 171 1.96 -25.26 36.49
N TRP A 172 1.62 -24.89 35.25
CA TRP A 172 2.51 -24.94 34.11
C TRP A 172 2.31 -23.73 33.19
N PHE A 173 3.16 -23.58 32.17
CA PHE A 173 3.17 -22.47 31.24
C PHE A 173 2.94 -22.99 29.83
N GLU A 174 1.96 -22.39 29.15
CA GLU A 174 1.76 -22.61 27.73
C GLU A 174 2.44 -21.47 26.95
N THR A 175 3.32 -21.83 26.01
CA THR A 175 3.97 -20.87 25.13
C THR A 175 3.04 -20.51 24.00
N GLU A 176 2.89 -19.22 23.77
CA GLU A 176 2.29 -18.61 22.59
C GLU A 176 3.32 -17.69 21.93
N TYR A 177 3.09 -17.33 20.66
CA TYR A 177 3.84 -16.27 20.02
C TYR A 177 2.95 -15.06 19.79
N GLN A 178 3.43 -13.89 20.22
CA GLN A 178 2.79 -12.61 19.95
C GLN A 178 3.59 -11.85 18.93
N ARG A 179 2.90 -11.28 17.92
CA ARG A 179 3.52 -10.40 16.93
C ARG A 179 3.96 -9.11 17.61
N ASN A 180 5.18 -8.66 17.30
CA ASN A 180 5.81 -7.47 17.84
C ASN A 180 6.42 -6.65 16.70
N TYR A 181 6.18 -5.37 16.73
CA TYR A 181 6.67 -4.38 15.76
C TYR A 181 7.59 -3.40 16.50
N PRO A 182 8.92 -3.62 16.47
CA PRO A 182 9.87 -2.88 17.33
C PRO A 182 9.86 -1.37 17.14
N PHE A 183 9.48 -0.90 15.95
CA PHE A 183 9.46 0.52 15.58
C PHE A 183 8.07 1.17 15.65
N GLY A 184 7.08 0.46 16.20
CA GLY A 184 5.73 1.00 16.40
C GLY A 184 5.03 1.35 15.09
N SER A 185 5.06 2.62 14.68
CA SER A 185 4.35 3.12 13.50
C SER A 185 5.16 3.09 12.20
N LEU A 186 6.45 2.76 12.23
CA LEU A 186 7.31 2.79 11.04
C LEU A 186 6.77 1.87 9.94
N ALA A 187 6.54 2.42 8.76
CA ALA A 187 5.97 1.74 7.59
C ALA A 187 4.65 1.00 7.89
N CYS A 188 3.79 1.58 8.76
CA CYS A 188 2.63 0.88 9.29
C CYS A 188 1.65 0.41 8.21
N SER A 189 1.38 1.20 7.19
CA SER A 189 0.49 0.85 6.07
C SER A 189 1.10 -0.17 5.10
N VAL A 190 2.44 -0.28 5.07
CA VAL A 190 3.20 -1.25 4.26
C VAL A 190 3.31 -2.59 4.98
N ILE A 191 3.80 -2.59 6.23
CA ILE A 191 3.99 -3.82 7.01
C ILE A 191 2.63 -4.43 7.31
N GLY A 192 1.69 -3.62 7.81
CA GLY A 192 0.40 -4.11 8.29
C GLY A 192 0.52 -4.83 9.63
N PHE A 193 -0.57 -5.40 10.09
CA PHE A 193 -0.63 -6.07 11.39
C PHE A 193 -1.40 -7.38 11.33
N THR A 194 -1.24 -8.19 12.39
CA THR A 194 -1.97 -9.45 12.57
C THR A 194 -3.10 -9.31 13.58
N SER A 195 -4.19 -10.04 13.35
CA SER A 195 -5.27 -10.26 14.30
C SER A 195 -5.04 -11.55 15.11
N ALA A 196 -6.01 -11.87 15.99
CA ALA A 196 -5.96 -13.08 16.79
C ALA A 196 -5.78 -14.34 15.92
N GLY A 197 -4.90 -15.24 16.34
CA GLY A 197 -4.62 -16.48 15.61
C GLY A 197 -3.53 -16.34 14.53
N ASN A 198 -2.72 -15.29 14.56
CA ASN A 198 -1.67 -14.99 13.59
C ASN A 198 -2.19 -14.76 12.16
N VAL A 199 -3.39 -14.23 12.00
CA VAL A 199 -3.99 -13.92 10.69
C VAL A 199 -3.55 -12.51 10.28
N GLY A 200 -2.88 -12.38 9.15
CA GLY A 200 -2.51 -11.10 8.56
C GLY A 200 -3.74 -10.30 8.13
N THR A 201 -3.86 -9.05 8.59
CA THR A 201 -5.05 -8.22 8.38
C THR A 201 -4.84 -7.19 7.26
N THR A 202 -3.71 -6.52 7.25
CA THR A 202 -3.35 -5.48 6.25
C THR A 202 -1.89 -5.63 5.82
N GLY A 203 -1.46 -4.88 4.82
CA GLY A 203 -0.07 -4.78 4.38
C GLY A 203 0.57 -6.12 3.98
N LEU A 204 1.88 -6.22 4.13
CA LEU A 204 2.66 -7.43 3.85
C LEU A 204 2.23 -8.61 4.74
N GLU A 205 1.80 -8.34 5.97
CA GLU A 205 1.26 -9.35 6.87
C GLU A 205 0.06 -10.09 6.26
N ASN A 206 -0.79 -9.38 5.51
CA ASN A 206 -1.92 -9.97 4.79
C ASN A 206 -1.49 -10.58 3.45
N TYR A 207 -0.74 -9.84 2.63
CA TYR A 207 -0.39 -10.30 1.29
C TYR A 207 0.44 -11.59 1.30
N TYR A 208 1.34 -11.72 2.28
CA TYR A 208 2.22 -12.87 2.45
C TYR A 208 1.82 -13.77 3.64
N ASP A 209 0.53 -13.77 4.05
CA ASP A 209 0.09 -14.50 5.23
C ASP A 209 0.47 -15.99 5.20
N ASP A 210 0.24 -16.68 4.09
CA ASP A 210 0.60 -18.08 3.89
C ASP A 210 2.12 -18.33 3.95
N THR A 211 2.93 -17.33 3.58
CA THR A 211 4.39 -17.41 3.59
C THR A 211 4.95 -17.20 5.00
N LEU A 212 4.39 -16.21 5.70
CA LEU A 212 4.77 -15.85 7.06
C LEU A 212 4.27 -16.85 8.10
N ASN A 213 3.16 -17.53 7.84
CA ASN A 213 2.64 -18.55 8.73
C ASN A 213 3.43 -19.86 8.60
N GLY A 214 3.51 -20.57 9.72
CA GLY A 214 4.11 -21.87 9.83
C GLY A 214 3.06 -22.97 10.05
N ILE A 215 3.53 -24.11 10.50
CA ILE A 215 2.69 -25.26 10.86
C ILE A 215 2.98 -25.63 12.30
N ASN A 216 1.91 -25.67 13.12
CA ASN A 216 2.03 -26.09 14.51
C ASN A 216 2.61 -27.51 14.62
N GLY A 217 3.51 -27.68 15.55
CA GLY A 217 3.95 -28.99 16.04
C GLY A 217 2.95 -29.57 17.03
N ARG A 218 3.26 -30.74 17.47
CA ARG A 218 2.42 -31.47 18.41
C ARG A 218 3.26 -32.37 19.29
N GLU A 219 3.03 -32.29 20.59
CA GLU A 219 3.54 -33.24 21.55
C GLU A 219 2.42 -34.13 22.00
N TYR A 220 2.60 -35.45 21.91
CA TYR A 220 1.64 -36.43 22.39
C TYR A 220 2.39 -37.63 22.92
N GLY A 221 1.78 -38.27 23.93
CA GLY A 221 2.38 -39.44 24.53
C GLY A 221 1.37 -40.58 24.68
N TYR A 222 1.82 -41.78 24.81
CA TYR A 222 1.02 -42.94 25.13
C TYR A 222 1.72 -43.81 26.19
N LEU A 223 0.91 -44.50 27.03
CA LEU A 223 1.47 -45.54 27.88
C LEU A 223 1.73 -46.77 27.00
N ASN A 224 2.96 -47.25 26.99
CA ASN A 224 3.31 -48.49 26.31
C ASN A 224 2.80 -49.72 27.10
N THR A 225 3.03 -50.90 26.60
CA THR A 225 2.61 -52.16 27.22
C THR A 225 3.17 -52.38 28.63
N ASP A 226 4.28 -51.72 28.95
CA ASP A 226 4.99 -51.81 30.24
C ASP A 226 4.63 -50.65 31.19
N ASN A 227 3.61 -49.87 30.86
CA ASN A 227 3.13 -48.68 31.60
C ASN A 227 4.12 -47.51 31.64
N ASP A 228 5.15 -47.51 30.73
CA ASP A 228 6.03 -46.37 30.55
C ASP A 228 5.39 -45.35 29.56
N PHE A 229 5.53 -44.07 29.86
CA PHE A 229 4.99 -43.00 29.03
C PHE A 229 5.98 -42.71 27.89
N GLU A 230 5.64 -43.13 26.66
CA GLU A 230 6.38 -42.76 25.44
C GLU A 230 5.87 -41.47 24.87
N LYS A 231 6.76 -40.46 24.84
CA LYS A 231 6.49 -39.14 24.33
C LYS A 231 6.95 -39.04 22.87
N THR A 232 6.06 -38.62 21.99
CA THR A 232 6.35 -38.30 20.60
C THR A 232 6.21 -36.79 20.42
N VAL A 233 7.24 -36.18 19.86
CA VAL A 233 7.25 -34.76 19.52
C VAL A 233 7.32 -34.63 18.00
N VAL A 234 6.36 -33.91 17.44
CA VAL A 234 6.42 -33.38 16.08
C VAL A 234 6.75 -31.91 16.21
N GLU A 235 7.95 -31.55 15.82
CA GLU A 235 8.40 -30.15 15.92
C GLU A 235 7.56 -29.23 15.03
N PRO A 236 7.30 -27.99 15.46
CA PRO A 236 6.64 -27.00 14.62
C PRO A 236 7.54 -26.62 13.45
N LYS A 237 6.92 -26.30 12.33
CA LYS A 237 7.61 -25.69 11.21
C LYS A 237 7.33 -24.18 11.23
N ASN A 238 8.34 -23.38 11.52
CA ASN A 238 8.22 -21.93 11.55
C ASN A 238 7.94 -21.35 10.16
N GLY A 239 7.34 -20.16 10.13
CA GLY A 239 7.12 -19.41 8.91
C GLY A 239 8.40 -18.90 8.27
N ASN A 240 8.30 -18.42 7.05
CA ASN A 240 9.42 -17.90 6.28
C ASN A 240 9.55 -16.38 6.50
N THR A 241 10.79 -15.89 6.47
CA THR A 241 11.11 -14.47 6.64
C THR A 241 11.05 -13.74 5.31
N LEU A 242 10.44 -12.55 5.31
CA LEU A 242 10.44 -11.63 4.18
C LEU A 242 11.59 -10.64 4.34
N VAL A 243 12.43 -10.52 3.32
CA VAL A 243 13.42 -9.45 3.20
C VAL A 243 12.86 -8.44 2.22
N THR A 244 12.56 -7.24 2.71
CA THR A 244 11.93 -6.18 1.92
C THR A 244 12.94 -5.35 1.16
N THR A 245 12.46 -4.51 0.25
CA THR A 245 13.22 -3.45 -0.42
C THR A 245 13.23 -2.16 0.40
N ILE A 246 12.32 -2.05 1.37
CA ILE A 246 12.25 -0.91 2.29
C ILE A 246 13.58 -0.79 3.04
N ASP A 247 14.11 0.42 3.09
CA ASP A 247 15.22 0.79 3.96
C ASP A 247 14.66 1.55 5.16
N ALA A 248 14.84 1.02 6.36
CA ALA A 248 14.27 1.59 7.58
C ALA A 248 14.76 3.02 7.87
N ASN A 249 15.97 3.38 7.44
CA ASN A 249 16.50 4.72 7.62
C ASN A 249 15.84 5.71 6.64
N ILE A 250 15.74 5.33 5.35
CA ILE A 250 15.03 6.14 4.34
C ILE A 250 13.57 6.32 4.74
N GLN A 251 12.90 5.23 5.17
CA GLN A 251 11.52 5.26 5.64
C GLN A 251 11.36 6.22 6.83
N SER A 252 12.28 6.16 7.80
CA SER A 252 12.25 7.03 8.98
C SER A 252 12.45 8.51 8.63
N ILE A 253 13.36 8.81 7.69
CA ILE A 253 13.56 10.18 7.19
C ILE A 253 12.26 10.69 6.57
N VAL A 254 11.66 9.90 5.68
CA VAL A 254 10.40 10.26 5.00
C VAL A 254 9.28 10.52 6.00
N GLU A 255 9.04 9.60 6.94
CA GLU A 255 7.99 9.75 7.94
C GLU A 255 8.21 10.95 8.87
N ASN A 256 9.46 11.22 9.25
CA ASN A 256 9.79 12.38 10.08
C ASN A 256 9.44 13.69 9.36
N LYS A 257 9.75 13.83 8.04
CA LYS A 257 9.41 15.03 7.26
C LYS A 257 7.91 15.21 7.08
N ILE A 258 7.19 14.11 6.85
CA ILE A 258 5.71 14.11 6.81
C ILE A 258 5.13 14.60 8.15
N GLN A 259 5.60 14.04 9.26
CA GLN A 259 5.12 14.42 10.60
C GLN A 259 5.50 15.85 10.97
N GLU A 260 6.69 16.32 10.56
CA GLU A 260 7.13 17.70 10.76
C GLU A 260 6.20 18.69 10.05
N PHE A 261 5.84 18.39 8.78
CA PHE A 261 4.85 19.15 8.03
C PHE A 261 3.48 19.13 8.73
N ALA A 262 2.97 17.95 9.06
CA ALA A 262 1.67 17.80 9.70
C ALA A 262 1.57 18.60 11.01
N LYS A 263 2.62 18.59 11.85
CA LYS A 263 2.70 19.37 13.09
C LYS A 263 2.80 20.88 12.83
N THR A 264 3.59 21.29 11.84
CA THR A 264 3.82 22.70 11.51
C THR A 264 2.53 23.41 11.08
N TYR A 265 1.70 22.70 10.33
CA TYR A 265 0.47 23.25 9.78
C TYR A 265 -0.81 22.81 10.53
N ALA A 266 -0.69 22.08 11.64
CA ALA A 266 -1.84 21.75 12.48
C ALA A 266 -2.48 23.04 13.05
N ASN A 267 -3.82 23.11 13.01
CA ASN A 267 -4.61 24.24 13.50
C ASN A 267 -4.21 25.61 12.87
N ASN A 268 -3.73 25.60 11.61
CA ASN A 268 -3.23 26.82 10.97
C ASN A 268 -4.35 27.64 10.28
N ALA A 269 -4.94 27.12 9.21
CA ALA A 269 -6.05 27.79 8.52
C ALA A 269 -7.42 27.27 8.97
N ARG A 270 -7.48 26.04 9.44
CA ARG A 270 -8.63 25.37 10.05
C ARG A 270 -8.19 24.58 11.27
N ASP A 271 -9.10 24.27 12.20
CA ASP A 271 -8.83 23.35 13.30
C ASP A 271 -8.54 21.95 12.76
N GLY A 272 -7.64 21.22 13.40
CA GLY A 272 -7.27 19.86 13.05
C GLY A 272 -5.85 19.72 12.45
N ASP A 273 -5.64 18.61 11.76
CA ASP A 273 -4.34 18.22 11.23
C ASP A 273 -3.78 19.16 10.15
N GLY A 274 -2.48 19.06 9.88
CA GLY A 274 -1.78 19.87 8.91
C GLY A 274 -2.15 19.59 7.45
N ALA A 275 -2.80 18.47 7.18
CA ALA A 275 -3.42 18.10 5.91
C ALA A 275 -4.42 16.96 6.15
N GLU A 276 -5.29 16.67 5.18
CA GLU A 276 -6.16 15.48 5.22
C GLU A 276 -5.33 14.20 5.08
N ASN A 277 -4.45 14.17 4.06
CA ASN A 277 -3.48 13.09 3.86
C ASN A 277 -2.16 13.69 3.35
N ILE A 278 -1.06 13.04 3.72
CA ILE A 278 0.26 13.29 3.14
C ILE A 278 0.84 11.93 2.78
N ALA A 279 1.35 11.77 1.58
CA ALA A 279 1.95 10.51 1.18
C ALA A 279 3.22 10.72 0.36
N VAL A 280 4.21 9.86 0.58
CA VAL A 280 5.49 9.88 -0.13
C VAL A 280 5.89 8.47 -0.52
N VAL A 281 6.31 8.31 -1.77
CA VAL A 281 6.93 7.09 -2.29
C VAL A 281 8.33 7.41 -2.77
N VAL A 282 9.31 6.64 -2.32
CA VAL A 282 10.70 6.66 -2.82
C VAL A 282 10.99 5.33 -3.49
N ALA A 283 11.41 5.34 -4.74
CA ALA A 283 11.61 4.13 -5.54
C ALA A 283 12.91 4.18 -6.36
N ASN A 284 13.43 3.00 -6.69
CA ASN A 284 14.50 2.84 -7.67
C ASN A 284 13.89 2.67 -9.07
N PRO A 285 14.06 3.65 -9.97
CA PRO A 285 13.44 3.60 -11.30
C PRO A 285 13.97 2.46 -12.19
N ASN A 286 15.12 1.86 -11.85
CA ASN A 286 15.84 0.90 -12.72
C ASN A 286 15.48 -0.57 -12.42
N ASN A 287 14.71 -0.84 -11.37
CA ASN A 287 14.37 -2.21 -10.99
C ASN A 287 12.96 -2.36 -10.37
N GLY A 288 12.27 -1.26 -10.07
CA GLY A 288 10.93 -1.28 -9.47
C GLY A 288 10.90 -1.48 -7.95
N GLU A 289 12.06 -1.50 -7.27
CA GLU A 289 12.12 -1.57 -5.81
C GLU A 289 11.56 -0.30 -5.16
N ILE A 290 10.64 -0.47 -4.20
CA ILE A 290 10.17 0.61 -3.34
C ILE A 290 11.10 0.69 -2.13
N LEU A 291 11.81 1.81 -2.01
CA LEU A 291 12.80 2.04 -0.94
C LEU A 291 12.15 2.59 0.34
N ALA A 292 11.11 3.40 0.18
CA ALA A 292 10.24 3.89 1.25
C ALA A 292 8.84 4.18 0.69
N MET A 293 7.82 3.94 1.52
CA MET A 293 6.43 4.27 1.23
C MET A 293 5.76 4.63 2.55
N ALA A 294 5.36 5.88 2.67
CA ALA A 294 4.80 6.43 3.90
C ALA A 294 3.56 7.25 3.61
N ASP A 295 2.61 7.21 4.52
CA ASP A 295 1.39 8.00 4.49
C ASP A 295 1.06 8.53 5.90
N TYR A 296 0.28 9.58 5.96
CA TYR A 296 -0.25 10.23 7.15
C TYR A 296 -1.76 10.39 7.00
N PRO A 297 -2.53 10.13 8.05
CA PRO A 297 -2.13 9.80 9.42
C PRO A 297 -1.58 8.38 9.60
N THR A 298 -0.78 8.17 10.69
CA THR A 298 -0.14 6.89 11.03
C THR A 298 -0.80 6.24 12.25
N PHE A 299 -0.51 4.94 12.47
CA PHE A 299 -0.97 4.20 13.65
C PHE A 299 0.12 3.26 14.21
N ASP A 300 0.02 2.92 15.49
CA ASP A 300 0.94 1.95 16.12
C ASP A 300 0.53 0.51 15.76
N LEU A 301 1.41 -0.22 15.08
CA LEU A 301 1.21 -1.62 14.69
C LEU A 301 0.99 -2.56 15.88
N ASN A 302 1.52 -2.23 17.06
CA ASN A 302 1.29 -2.99 18.29
C ASN A 302 -0.09 -2.71 18.91
N LYS A 303 -0.72 -1.58 18.54
CA LYS A 303 -2.03 -1.14 19.01
C LYS A 303 -2.89 -0.58 17.86
N PRO A 304 -3.15 -1.36 16.81
CA PRO A 304 -3.72 -0.84 15.57
C PRO A 304 -5.15 -0.30 15.70
N ARG A 305 -5.80 -0.48 16.84
CA ARG A 305 -7.14 0.03 17.14
C ARG A 305 -7.13 1.24 18.07
N ASP A 306 -5.95 1.72 18.45
CA ASP A 306 -5.78 2.86 19.33
C ASP A 306 -5.88 4.16 18.51
N LEU A 307 -6.96 4.90 18.69
CA LEU A 307 -7.21 6.18 18.05
C LEU A 307 -6.82 7.39 18.91
N SER A 308 -6.19 7.16 20.07
CA SER A 308 -5.80 8.22 21.02
C SER A 308 -4.78 9.22 20.46
N LEU A 309 -4.09 8.89 19.36
CA LEU A 309 -3.21 9.82 18.64
C LEU A 309 -3.98 10.86 17.81
N MET A 310 -5.25 10.57 17.46
CA MET A 310 -6.08 11.38 16.57
C MET A 310 -7.24 12.07 17.30
N TYR A 311 -7.75 11.44 18.36
CA TYR A 311 -8.96 11.88 19.06
C TYR A 311 -8.72 11.95 20.56
N THR A 312 -9.36 12.89 21.22
CA THR A 312 -9.39 13.00 22.68
C THR A 312 -10.25 11.91 23.33
N ASP A 313 -10.00 11.61 24.60
CA ASP A 313 -10.82 10.62 25.36
C ASP A 313 -12.31 10.95 25.30
N ALA A 314 -12.69 12.24 25.35
CA ALA A 314 -14.08 12.69 25.29
C ALA A 314 -14.73 12.48 23.91
N GLU A 315 -13.98 12.58 22.84
CA GLU A 315 -14.44 12.27 21.48
C GLU A 315 -14.61 10.77 21.29
N LEU A 316 -13.64 9.98 21.78
CA LEU A 316 -13.68 8.52 21.70
C LEU A 316 -14.85 7.93 22.53
N GLU A 317 -15.15 8.48 23.72
CA GLU A 317 -16.31 8.04 24.53
C GLU A 317 -17.66 8.32 23.84
N ASN A 318 -17.75 9.33 22.98
CA ASN A 318 -18.96 9.68 22.25
C ASN A 318 -19.05 9.09 20.84
N MET A 319 -18.01 8.43 20.36
CA MET A 319 -17.93 7.83 19.02
C MET A 319 -18.71 6.51 19.01
N SER A 320 -19.49 6.31 17.96
CA SER A 320 -20.17 5.01 17.77
C SER A 320 -19.20 3.91 17.32
N ASP A 321 -19.57 2.64 17.57
CA ASP A 321 -18.77 1.50 17.08
C ASP A 321 -18.63 1.51 15.54
N ASP A 322 -19.69 1.93 14.83
CA ASP A 322 -19.70 2.01 13.37
C ASP A 322 -18.76 3.13 12.86
N ASP A 323 -18.77 4.31 13.50
CA ASP A 323 -17.87 5.42 13.17
C ASP A 323 -16.42 5.02 13.48
N THR A 324 -16.17 4.44 14.64
CA THR A 324 -14.85 3.91 15.02
C THR A 324 -14.32 2.93 13.98
N MET A 325 -15.14 1.98 13.54
CA MET A 325 -14.73 1.01 12.53
C MET A 325 -14.52 1.63 11.16
N SER A 326 -15.31 2.65 10.80
CA SER A 326 -15.12 3.40 9.55
C SER A 326 -13.77 4.12 9.53
N ILE A 327 -13.44 4.83 10.61
CA ILE A 327 -12.15 5.53 10.77
C ILE A 327 -10.99 4.55 10.72
N LEU A 328 -11.07 3.45 11.49
CA LEU A 328 -10.03 2.42 11.51
C LEU A 328 -9.82 1.79 10.13
N ASN A 329 -10.88 1.51 9.39
CA ASN A 329 -10.77 0.94 8.05
C ASN A 329 -10.12 1.91 7.05
N GLN A 330 -10.30 3.22 7.21
CA GLN A 330 -9.59 4.24 6.42
C GLN A 330 -8.13 4.33 6.84
N LEU A 331 -7.85 4.40 8.15
CA LEU A 331 -6.51 4.50 8.71
C LEU A 331 -5.60 3.31 8.36
N TRP A 332 -6.18 2.10 8.24
CA TRP A 332 -5.43 0.89 7.90
C TRP A 332 -5.15 0.70 6.42
N GLN A 333 -5.71 1.55 5.55
CA GLN A 333 -5.44 1.51 4.12
C GLN A 333 -4.11 2.18 3.81
N ASN A 334 -3.36 1.62 2.86
CA ASN A 334 -2.20 2.28 2.31
C ASN A 334 -2.64 3.29 1.24
N TYR A 335 -2.54 4.58 1.53
CA TYR A 335 -2.96 5.66 0.63
C TYR A 335 -2.29 5.56 -0.75
N CYS A 336 -1.01 5.21 -0.80
CA CYS A 336 -0.24 5.16 -2.05
C CYS A 336 -0.77 4.13 -3.05
N VAL A 337 -1.48 3.11 -2.55
CA VAL A 337 -1.96 1.94 -3.33
C VAL A 337 -3.48 1.96 -3.51
N THR A 338 -4.21 2.42 -2.50
CA THR A 338 -5.68 2.33 -2.45
C THR A 338 -6.39 3.62 -2.86
N ALA A 339 -5.80 4.78 -2.57
CA ALA A 339 -6.40 6.06 -2.92
C ALA A 339 -6.22 6.38 -4.41
N THR A 340 -7.28 6.93 -5.00
CA THR A 340 -7.27 7.39 -6.39
C THR A 340 -7.49 8.88 -6.44
N TYR A 341 -6.75 9.57 -7.29
CA TYR A 341 -6.77 11.02 -7.40
C TYR A 341 -6.47 11.46 -8.83
N GLU A 342 -6.81 12.68 -9.16
CA GLU A 342 -6.43 13.32 -10.42
C GLU A 342 -4.96 13.80 -10.33
N PRO A 343 -4.05 13.35 -11.21
CA PRO A 343 -2.62 13.64 -11.09
C PRO A 343 -2.25 15.10 -11.37
N GLY A 344 -3.14 15.86 -11.99
CA GLY A 344 -2.86 17.24 -12.38
C GLY A 344 -1.64 17.34 -13.31
N SER A 345 -0.88 18.42 -13.17
CA SER A 345 0.23 18.73 -14.08
C SER A 345 1.37 17.71 -14.11
N VAL A 346 1.41 16.71 -13.22
CA VAL A 346 2.35 15.58 -13.32
C VAL A 346 2.06 14.70 -14.55
N GLN A 347 0.84 14.78 -15.12
CA GLN A 347 0.47 14.14 -16.38
C GLN A 347 1.18 14.74 -17.61
N LYS A 348 1.54 16.01 -17.63
CA LYS A 348 2.04 16.72 -18.82
C LYS A 348 3.25 16.09 -19.50
N PRO A 349 4.27 15.60 -18.78
CA PRO A 349 5.38 14.88 -19.38
C PRO A 349 4.95 13.67 -20.22
N PHE A 350 3.92 12.94 -19.80
CA PHE A 350 3.39 11.79 -20.54
C PHE A 350 2.67 12.20 -21.82
N THR A 351 1.98 13.35 -21.79
CA THR A 351 1.36 13.94 -23.00
C THR A 351 2.41 14.33 -24.03
N VAL A 352 3.49 14.98 -23.59
CA VAL A 352 4.61 15.35 -24.47
C VAL A 352 5.29 14.09 -25.01
N ALA A 353 5.56 13.10 -24.14
CA ALA A 353 6.15 11.81 -24.55
C ALA A 353 5.31 11.10 -25.62
N CYS A 354 4.00 11.03 -25.43
CA CYS A 354 3.06 10.47 -26.41
C CYS A 354 3.20 11.14 -27.76
N GLY A 355 3.25 12.47 -27.79
CA GLY A 355 3.40 13.24 -29.02
C GLY A 355 4.71 12.97 -29.76
N ILE A 356 5.82 12.88 -29.03
CA ILE A 356 7.16 12.60 -29.59
C ILE A 356 7.21 11.15 -30.11
N GLU A 357 6.81 10.17 -29.33
CA GLU A 357 6.83 8.75 -29.71
C GLU A 357 5.93 8.44 -30.90
N THR A 358 4.79 9.10 -31.01
CA THR A 358 3.89 8.95 -32.18
C THR A 358 4.28 9.77 -33.37
N GLY A 359 5.36 10.60 -33.28
CA GLY A 359 5.83 11.50 -34.32
C GLY A 359 4.85 12.62 -34.66
N THR A 360 3.88 12.90 -33.78
CA THR A 360 2.91 13.99 -33.96
C THR A 360 3.45 15.33 -33.45
N LEU A 361 4.37 15.28 -32.48
CA LEU A 361 5.10 16.44 -31.99
C LEU A 361 6.58 16.30 -32.37
N THR A 362 7.19 17.44 -32.77
CA THR A 362 8.64 17.58 -33.04
C THR A 362 9.19 18.67 -32.14
N GLU A 363 10.49 18.61 -31.84
CA GLU A 363 11.16 19.54 -30.92
C GLU A 363 11.07 21.02 -31.32
N ASP A 364 10.92 21.29 -32.62
CA ASP A 364 10.82 22.65 -33.19
C ASP A 364 9.38 23.22 -33.15
N MET A 365 8.38 22.43 -32.76
CA MET A 365 7.02 22.92 -32.65
C MET A 365 6.86 23.90 -31.50
N THR A 366 6.02 24.89 -31.74
CA THR A 366 5.66 25.91 -30.75
C THR A 366 4.14 26.07 -30.70
N PHE A 367 3.63 26.44 -29.52
CA PHE A 367 2.22 26.61 -29.23
C PHE A 367 1.99 27.99 -28.61
N LEU A 368 0.92 28.67 -29.00
CA LEU A 368 0.62 29.99 -28.47
C LEU A 368 -0.29 29.87 -27.27
N CYS A 369 0.18 30.29 -26.10
CA CYS A 369 -0.65 30.41 -24.92
C CYS A 369 -1.14 31.86 -24.80
N ASP A 370 -2.43 32.07 -24.95
CA ASP A 370 -3.10 33.37 -24.76
C ASP A 370 -3.98 33.39 -23.49
N GLY A 371 -3.87 32.35 -22.61
CA GLY A 371 -4.50 32.28 -21.30
C GLY A 371 -5.53 31.20 -21.18
N GLY A 372 -5.82 30.41 -22.22
CA GLY A 372 -6.71 29.26 -22.20
C GLY A 372 -7.43 29.03 -23.52
N GLU A 373 -8.20 27.95 -23.56
CA GLU A 373 -8.93 27.48 -24.76
C GLU A 373 -10.43 27.47 -24.53
N HIS A 374 -11.20 27.94 -25.54
CA HIS A 374 -12.65 27.79 -25.59
C HIS A 374 -13.02 26.50 -26.31
N ILE A 375 -13.59 25.53 -25.59
CA ILE A 375 -13.85 24.19 -26.13
C ILE A 375 -15.32 23.84 -25.94
N GLY A 376 -16.07 23.90 -27.05
CA GLY A 376 -17.52 23.65 -26.99
C GLY A 376 -18.25 24.80 -26.28
N ASP A 377 -18.75 24.53 -25.11
CA ASP A 377 -19.50 25.46 -24.23
C ASP A 377 -18.68 25.89 -23.01
N ARG A 378 -17.39 25.54 -22.95
CA ARG A 378 -16.56 25.75 -21.75
C ARG A 378 -15.26 26.48 -22.07
N ASP A 379 -14.87 27.36 -21.15
CA ASP A 379 -13.56 28.00 -21.13
C ASP A 379 -12.65 27.25 -20.16
N ILE A 380 -11.57 26.68 -20.68
CA ILE A 380 -10.54 26.01 -19.88
C ILE A 380 -9.34 26.93 -19.83
N ARG A 381 -8.99 27.37 -18.62
CA ARG A 381 -7.99 28.43 -18.44
C ARG A 381 -6.63 27.88 -18.10
N CYS A 382 -5.60 28.58 -18.57
CA CYS A 382 -4.23 28.37 -18.15
C CYS A 382 -3.99 28.94 -16.75
N VAL A 383 -2.92 28.47 -16.08
CA VAL A 383 -2.43 29.02 -14.80
C VAL A 383 -2.18 30.52 -14.96
N ASN A 384 -1.44 30.90 -16.00
CA ASN A 384 -1.29 32.31 -16.40
C ASN A 384 -2.45 32.72 -17.30
N ARG A 385 -3.41 33.42 -16.74
CA ARG A 385 -4.62 33.89 -17.46
C ARG A 385 -4.32 34.96 -18.53
N SER A 386 -3.15 35.61 -18.43
CA SER A 386 -2.69 36.58 -19.43
C SER A 386 -1.93 35.92 -20.58
N GLY A 387 -1.73 34.60 -20.50
CA GLY A 387 -0.96 33.81 -21.44
C GLY A 387 0.54 33.84 -21.18
N HIS A 388 1.20 32.71 -21.49
CA HIS A 388 2.67 32.61 -21.46
C HIS A 388 3.33 33.09 -22.72
N GLY A 389 2.56 33.34 -23.82
CA GLY A 389 3.06 33.63 -25.12
C GLY A 389 3.39 32.37 -25.91
N THR A 390 4.45 32.42 -26.71
CA THR A 390 4.86 31.28 -27.55
C THR A 390 5.70 30.31 -26.75
N GLU A 391 5.15 29.09 -26.53
CA GLU A 391 5.75 28.01 -25.79
C GLU A 391 6.36 26.94 -26.69
N THR A 392 7.55 26.47 -26.34
CA THR A 392 8.11 25.20 -26.84
C THR A 392 7.60 24.01 -26.07
N LEU A 393 7.91 22.77 -26.44
CA LEU A 393 7.60 21.59 -25.64
C LEU A 393 8.25 21.70 -24.25
N GLU A 394 9.51 22.09 -24.19
CA GLU A 394 10.25 22.31 -22.93
C GLU A 394 9.63 23.43 -22.09
N GLY A 395 9.40 24.61 -22.70
CA GLY A 395 8.80 25.77 -22.03
C GLY A 395 7.44 25.45 -21.43
N SER A 396 6.60 24.72 -22.16
CA SER A 396 5.28 24.30 -21.66
C SER A 396 5.33 23.41 -20.41
N LEU A 397 6.42 22.63 -20.23
CA LEU A 397 6.64 21.85 -19.00
C LEU A 397 7.23 22.72 -17.90
N MET A 398 8.15 23.66 -18.23
CA MET A 398 8.78 24.58 -17.27
C MET A 398 7.74 25.48 -16.60
N ASP A 399 6.88 26.11 -17.41
CA ASP A 399 5.82 27.02 -16.96
C ASP A 399 4.52 26.30 -16.59
N SER A 400 4.53 24.99 -16.75
CA SER A 400 3.34 24.15 -16.51
C SER A 400 2.09 24.65 -17.27
N CYS A 401 2.27 25.06 -18.54
CA CYS A 401 1.25 25.67 -19.36
C CYS A 401 0.14 24.69 -19.73
N ASN A 402 -1.11 24.94 -19.27
CA ASN A 402 -2.25 24.09 -19.63
C ASN A 402 -2.65 24.26 -21.08
N ASP A 403 -2.63 25.50 -21.55
CA ASP A 403 -3.07 25.88 -22.90
C ASP A 403 -2.23 25.20 -23.98
N ALA A 404 -0.89 25.32 -23.92
CA ALA A 404 0.00 24.64 -24.87
C ALA A 404 -0.22 23.10 -24.84
N ILE A 405 -0.42 22.51 -23.67
CA ILE A 405 -0.66 21.06 -23.54
C ILE A 405 -2.00 20.64 -24.12
N MET A 406 -3.05 21.44 -23.99
CA MET A 406 -4.35 21.20 -24.64
C MET A 406 -4.19 21.20 -26.16
N GLN A 407 -3.51 22.22 -26.73
CA GLN A 407 -3.23 22.29 -28.15
C GLN A 407 -2.42 21.08 -28.63
N MET A 408 -1.40 20.64 -27.88
CA MET A 408 -0.66 19.41 -28.17
C MET A 408 -1.57 18.19 -28.21
N SER A 409 -2.53 18.07 -27.28
CA SER A 409 -3.44 16.93 -27.26
C SER A 409 -4.32 16.80 -28.50
N TYR A 410 -4.69 17.93 -29.11
CA TYR A 410 -5.43 17.93 -30.38
C TYR A 410 -4.56 17.50 -31.56
N VAL A 411 -3.28 17.89 -31.55
CA VAL A 411 -2.30 17.44 -32.58
C VAL A 411 -2.07 15.92 -32.45
N ILE A 412 -2.00 15.39 -31.22
CA ILE A 412 -1.83 13.96 -30.92
C ILE A 412 -3.09 13.18 -31.35
N GLY A 413 -4.26 13.67 -30.97
CA GLY A 413 -5.56 13.04 -31.17
C GLY A 413 -5.91 12.01 -30.10
N ALA A 414 -7.21 11.79 -29.90
CA ALA A 414 -7.75 10.98 -28.80
C ALA A 414 -7.27 9.51 -28.81
N GLU A 415 -7.22 8.88 -29.98
CA GLU A 415 -6.83 7.46 -30.12
C GLU A 415 -5.41 7.23 -29.58
N LYS A 416 -4.42 7.98 -30.12
CA LYS A 416 -3.02 7.86 -29.70
C LYS A 416 -2.82 8.24 -28.23
N PHE A 417 -3.52 9.27 -27.77
CA PHE A 417 -3.44 9.72 -26.39
C PHE A 417 -3.91 8.63 -25.40
N LEU A 418 -5.06 8.02 -25.66
CA LEU A 418 -5.60 6.95 -24.81
C LEU A 418 -4.75 5.67 -24.87
N ASP A 419 -4.24 5.33 -26.06
CA ASP A 419 -3.33 4.19 -26.21
C ASP A 419 -2.08 4.38 -25.35
N TYR A 420 -1.49 5.58 -25.35
CA TYR A 420 -0.31 5.88 -24.54
C TYR A 420 -0.60 6.00 -23.07
N GLN A 421 -1.79 6.45 -22.64
CA GLN A 421 -2.19 6.33 -21.24
C GLN A 421 -2.16 4.85 -20.79
N SER A 422 -2.65 3.95 -21.60
CA SER A 422 -2.60 2.50 -21.33
C SER A 422 -1.18 1.95 -21.39
N GLU A 423 -0.33 2.43 -22.35
CA GLU A 423 1.08 2.05 -22.43
C GLU A 423 1.86 2.47 -21.17
N PHE A 424 1.55 3.61 -20.58
CA PHE A 424 2.12 4.01 -19.28
C PHE A 424 1.51 3.28 -18.08
N GLY A 425 0.50 2.41 -18.29
CA GLY A 425 -0.10 1.58 -17.25
C GLY A 425 -1.25 2.24 -16.50
N PHE A 426 -1.69 3.45 -16.89
CA PHE A 426 -2.88 4.06 -16.32
C PHE A 426 -4.14 3.24 -16.64
N GLY A 427 -5.02 3.06 -15.67
CA GLY A 427 -6.16 2.17 -15.78
C GLY A 427 -5.86 0.69 -15.51
N LEU A 428 -4.60 0.30 -15.34
CA LEU A 428 -4.16 -1.07 -15.08
C LEU A 428 -3.58 -1.19 -13.67
N LYS A 429 -3.76 -2.35 -13.03
CA LYS A 429 -3.04 -2.64 -11.78
C LYS A 429 -1.55 -2.80 -12.06
N THR A 430 -0.72 -2.23 -11.19
CA THR A 430 0.74 -2.37 -11.26
C THR A 430 1.21 -3.75 -10.87
N GLY A 431 0.42 -4.45 -10.05
CA GLY A 431 0.78 -5.75 -9.49
C GLY A 431 1.79 -5.65 -8.34
N ILE A 432 1.83 -4.51 -7.64
CA ILE A 432 2.60 -4.37 -6.41
C ILE A 432 2.16 -5.43 -5.39
N ASP A 433 3.09 -5.96 -4.65
CA ASP A 433 2.88 -7.02 -3.64
C ASP A 433 2.30 -6.50 -2.31
N LEU A 434 1.25 -5.68 -2.44
CA LEU A 434 0.41 -5.19 -1.34
C LEU A 434 -1.07 -5.46 -1.63
N PRO A 435 -1.89 -5.69 -0.60
CA PRO A 435 -3.33 -5.85 -0.77
C PRO A 435 -4.02 -4.52 -1.06
N GLY A 436 -5.19 -4.57 -1.65
CA GLY A 436 -6.07 -3.41 -1.79
C GLY A 436 -5.74 -2.49 -2.97
N GLU A 437 -4.83 -2.85 -3.88
CA GLU A 437 -4.54 -2.02 -5.06
C GLU A 437 -5.82 -1.66 -5.81
N ALA A 438 -6.08 -0.35 -5.94
CA ALA A 438 -7.28 0.16 -6.55
C ALA A 438 -7.40 -0.21 -8.04
N ASN A 439 -8.61 -0.50 -8.46
CA ASN A 439 -8.90 -0.70 -9.88
C ASN A 439 -9.35 0.61 -10.51
N THR A 440 -8.46 1.25 -11.26
CA THR A 440 -8.71 2.54 -11.92
C THR A 440 -9.26 2.41 -13.35
N SER A 441 -9.53 1.19 -13.85
CA SER A 441 -9.97 0.97 -15.24
C SER A 441 -11.29 1.67 -15.60
N THR A 442 -12.19 1.79 -14.62
CA THR A 442 -13.49 2.47 -14.79
C THR A 442 -13.41 3.98 -14.63
N LEU A 443 -12.25 4.50 -14.21
CA LEU A 443 -11.96 5.91 -14.00
C LEU A 443 -11.20 6.52 -15.20
N MET A 444 -11.06 5.75 -16.28
CA MET A 444 -10.40 6.15 -17.53
C MET A 444 -11.44 6.37 -18.62
N TYR A 445 -11.15 7.29 -19.54
CA TYR A 445 -11.95 7.42 -20.76
C TYR A 445 -11.58 6.33 -21.78
N THR A 446 -12.54 6.07 -22.66
CA THR A 446 -12.37 5.21 -23.83
C THR A 446 -12.63 6.02 -25.10
N LEU A 447 -12.24 5.51 -26.26
CA LEU A 447 -12.46 6.22 -27.53
C LEU A 447 -13.95 6.47 -27.81
N ASP A 448 -14.84 5.61 -27.29
CA ASP A 448 -16.29 5.75 -27.47
C ASP A 448 -16.92 6.87 -26.65
N ASN A 449 -16.32 7.28 -25.53
CA ASN A 449 -16.93 8.24 -24.61
C ASN A 449 -16.15 9.56 -24.43
N ILE A 450 -14.89 9.64 -24.88
CA ILE A 450 -14.07 10.84 -24.76
C ILE A 450 -14.55 11.95 -25.71
N LYS A 451 -14.80 13.13 -25.14
CA LYS A 451 -15.14 14.34 -25.91
C LYS A 451 -13.91 15.24 -26.03
N PRO A 452 -13.91 16.23 -26.93
CA PRO A 452 -12.78 17.16 -27.08
C PRO A 452 -12.39 17.86 -25.76
N VAL A 453 -13.36 18.23 -24.93
CA VAL A 453 -13.11 18.84 -23.62
C VAL A 453 -12.44 17.86 -22.66
N ASP A 454 -12.84 16.59 -22.72
CA ASP A 454 -12.26 15.54 -21.86
C ASP A 454 -10.81 15.24 -22.28
N LEU A 455 -10.53 15.19 -23.59
CA LEU A 455 -9.19 15.05 -24.12
C LEU A 455 -8.27 16.19 -23.65
N ALA A 456 -8.76 17.42 -23.77
CA ALA A 456 -8.02 18.61 -23.33
C ALA A 456 -7.68 18.53 -21.84
N THR A 457 -8.66 18.23 -20.99
CA THR A 457 -8.44 18.16 -19.54
C THR A 457 -7.62 16.95 -19.10
N ASN A 458 -7.79 15.81 -19.76
CA ASN A 458 -6.94 14.63 -19.53
C ASN A 458 -5.47 14.92 -19.85
N SER A 459 -5.19 15.73 -20.86
CA SER A 459 -3.83 16.04 -21.28
C SER A 459 -2.97 16.70 -20.19
N PHE A 460 -3.60 17.43 -19.28
CA PHE A 460 -2.94 18.03 -18.11
C PHE A 460 -3.33 17.40 -16.77
N GLY A 461 -3.97 16.20 -16.81
CA GLY A 461 -4.15 15.33 -15.65
C GLY A 461 -5.42 15.55 -14.86
N GLN A 462 -6.51 15.98 -15.49
CA GLN A 462 -7.84 16.09 -14.88
C GLN A 462 -8.86 15.16 -15.55
N ASN A 463 -9.95 14.90 -14.86
CA ASN A 463 -11.06 14.04 -15.28
C ASN A 463 -10.69 12.57 -15.52
N TYR A 464 -9.59 12.10 -14.96
CA TYR A 464 -9.29 10.69 -14.77
C TYR A 464 -8.50 10.52 -13.49
N ASN A 465 -8.56 9.33 -12.87
CA ASN A 465 -7.88 9.07 -11.62
C ASN A 465 -6.84 7.95 -11.76
N CYS A 466 -5.74 8.10 -11.05
CA CYS A 466 -4.71 7.08 -10.88
C CYS A 466 -4.30 6.94 -9.41
N THR A 467 -3.53 5.90 -9.08
CA THR A 467 -2.89 5.75 -7.77
C THR A 467 -1.46 6.31 -7.79
N MET A 468 -0.89 6.56 -6.60
CA MET A 468 0.51 7.00 -6.51
C MET A 468 1.47 5.95 -7.08
N VAL A 469 1.23 4.67 -6.81
CA VAL A 469 2.10 3.60 -7.31
C VAL A 469 2.03 3.49 -8.85
N GLN A 470 0.88 3.70 -9.47
CA GLN A 470 0.76 3.79 -10.94
C GLN A 470 1.60 4.95 -11.47
N MET A 471 1.48 6.13 -10.84
CA MET A 471 2.19 7.33 -11.27
C MET A 471 3.71 7.17 -11.13
N VAL A 472 4.20 6.64 -10.00
CA VAL A 472 5.64 6.39 -9.77
C VAL A 472 6.19 5.38 -10.77
N SER A 473 5.46 4.28 -11.04
CA SER A 473 5.90 3.25 -12.00
C SER A 473 5.95 3.78 -13.44
N ALA A 474 4.91 4.53 -13.84
CA ALA A 474 4.85 5.19 -15.14
C ALA A 474 5.99 6.21 -15.31
N PHE A 475 6.19 7.08 -14.31
CA PHE A 475 7.23 8.10 -14.36
C PHE A 475 8.65 7.50 -14.34
N SER A 476 8.85 6.43 -13.58
CA SER A 476 10.10 5.66 -13.60
C SER A 476 10.43 5.19 -15.01
N SER A 477 9.45 4.65 -15.73
CA SER A 477 9.66 4.23 -17.13
C SER A 477 9.96 5.38 -18.06
N LEU A 478 9.40 6.56 -17.80
CA LEU A 478 9.64 7.75 -18.62
C LEU A 478 11.10 8.23 -18.55
N ILE A 479 11.79 8.02 -17.41
CA ILE A 479 13.12 8.62 -17.17
C ILE A 479 14.27 7.59 -17.13
N ASN A 480 13.99 6.29 -17.24
CA ASN A 480 14.98 5.20 -17.17
C ASN A 480 15.34 4.56 -18.51
N GLY A 481 15.05 5.22 -19.64
CA GLY A 481 15.22 4.65 -20.98
C GLY A 481 14.01 3.83 -21.46
N GLY A 482 12.84 4.06 -20.87
CA GLY A 482 11.55 3.53 -21.34
C GLY A 482 11.14 2.18 -20.75
N THR A 483 11.83 1.63 -19.77
CA THR A 483 11.48 0.33 -19.20
C THR A 483 10.48 0.46 -18.05
N TYR A 484 9.29 -0.13 -18.20
CA TYR A 484 8.31 -0.24 -17.13
C TYR A 484 8.57 -1.49 -16.29
N TYR A 485 9.02 -1.30 -15.05
CA TYR A 485 9.21 -2.37 -14.08
C TYR A 485 7.97 -2.53 -13.19
N GLN A 486 7.66 -3.79 -12.83
CA GLN A 486 6.67 -4.07 -11.80
C GLN A 486 7.20 -3.57 -10.45
N PRO A 487 6.47 -2.67 -9.76
CA PRO A 487 6.87 -2.24 -8.43
C PRO A 487 6.75 -3.40 -7.43
N HIS A 488 7.68 -3.51 -6.49
CA HIS A 488 7.65 -4.55 -5.47
C HIS A 488 8.33 -4.11 -4.17
N ILE A 489 7.90 -4.72 -3.07
CA ILE A 489 8.39 -4.44 -1.73
C ILE A 489 9.20 -5.60 -1.15
N VAL A 490 8.92 -6.84 -1.55
CA VAL A 490 9.68 -8.00 -1.10
C VAL A 490 10.71 -8.38 -2.17
N LYS A 491 11.98 -8.38 -1.80
CA LYS A 491 13.07 -8.79 -2.72
C LYS A 491 13.55 -10.23 -2.50
N LYS A 492 13.30 -10.80 -1.32
CA LYS A 492 13.78 -12.16 -1.00
C LYS A 492 12.93 -12.80 0.09
N ILE A 493 12.72 -14.11 -0.01
CA ILE A 493 12.10 -14.96 1.01
C ILE A 493 13.14 -15.96 1.50
N THR A 494 13.30 -16.08 2.82
CA THR A 494 14.21 -17.04 3.45
C THR A 494 13.47 -17.95 4.41
N ASP A 495 13.99 -19.17 4.63
CA ASP A 495 13.49 -20.04 5.68
C ASP A 495 13.93 -19.56 7.08
N ALA A 496 13.44 -20.23 8.12
CA ALA A 496 13.79 -19.93 9.51
C ALA A 496 15.29 -20.10 9.83
N ASN A 497 16.07 -20.74 8.96
CA ASN A 497 17.51 -20.92 9.10
C ASN A 497 18.32 -19.90 8.28
N GLY A 498 17.64 -18.96 7.59
CA GLY A 498 18.24 -17.96 6.74
C GLY A 498 18.57 -18.43 5.32
N ASN A 499 18.21 -19.68 4.94
CA ASN A 499 18.43 -20.15 3.57
C ASN A 499 17.42 -19.48 2.62
N THR A 500 17.90 -19.03 1.46
CA THR A 500 17.06 -18.40 0.45
C THR A 500 16.12 -19.42 -0.18
N ILE A 501 14.82 -19.17 -0.11
CA ILE A 501 13.75 -19.94 -0.77
C ILE A 501 13.47 -19.35 -2.14
N SER A 502 13.32 -18.03 -2.20
CA SER A 502 13.01 -17.29 -3.43
C SER A 502 13.69 -15.93 -3.43
N THR A 503 14.08 -15.48 -4.60
CA THR A 503 14.54 -14.11 -4.85
C THR A 503 13.60 -13.47 -5.87
N ILE A 504 13.06 -12.31 -5.54
CA ILE A 504 12.22 -11.49 -6.40
C ILE A 504 13.12 -10.37 -6.93
N GLY A 505 13.39 -10.39 -8.22
CA GLY A 505 14.21 -9.38 -8.88
C GLY A 505 13.38 -8.44 -9.73
N ALA A 506 14.06 -7.50 -10.39
CA ALA A 506 13.44 -6.61 -11.36
C ALA A 506 12.64 -7.38 -12.41
N THR A 507 11.34 -7.10 -12.50
CA THR A 507 10.45 -7.70 -13.49
C THR A 507 10.10 -6.65 -14.53
N GLU A 508 10.70 -6.74 -15.72
CA GLU A 508 10.36 -5.89 -16.85
C GLU A 508 9.02 -6.31 -17.42
N ILE A 509 8.07 -5.39 -17.50
CA ILE A 509 6.73 -5.64 -18.03
C ILE A 509 6.66 -5.25 -19.51
N LYS A 510 7.16 -4.04 -19.85
CA LYS A 510 7.09 -3.50 -21.21
C LYS A 510 8.03 -2.32 -21.39
N LYS A 511 8.16 -1.87 -22.64
CA LYS A 511 8.77 -0.58 -23.00
C LYS A 511 7.64 0.42 -23.26
N THR A 512 7.71 1.59 -22.62
CA THR A 512 6.72 2.66 -22.76
C THR A 512 7.13 3.72 -23.78
N VAL A 513 8.41 4.05 -23.78
CA VAL A 513 9.00 5.04 -24.70
C VAL A 513 10.37 4.56 -25.19
N SER A 514 10.88 5.17 -26.23
CA SER A 514 12.26 4.98 -26.72
C SER A 514 13.27 5.64 -25.76
N GLU A 515 14.52 5.18 -25.80
CA GLU A 515 15.62 5.78 -25.04
C GLU A 515 15.80 7.26 -25.39
N SER A 516 15.67 7.62 -26.69
CA SER A 516 15.78 9.01 -27.16
C SER A 516 14.70 9.92 -26.55
N THR A 517 13.45 9.45 -26.49
CA THR A 517 12.36 10.22 -25.85
C THR A 517 12.59 10.35 -24.36
N SER A 518 13.04 9.28 -23.71
CA SER A 518 13.39 9.31 -22.28
C SER A 518 14.50 10.35 -21.99
N ASP A 519 15.57 10.36 -22.81
CA ASP A 519 16.67 11.31 -22.65
C ASP A 519 16.19 12.76 -22.83
N LEU A 520 15.37 12.99 -23.86
CA LEU A 520 14.81 14.31 -24.14
C LEU A 520 13.93 14.80 -22.97
N LEU A 521 13.05 13.95 -22.50
CA LEU A 521 12.14 14.28 -21.38
C LEU A 521 12.91 14.52 -20.08
N ARG A 522 13.98 13.75 -19.80
CA ARG A 522 14.84 14.04 -18.65
C ARG A 522 15.43 15.46 -18.76
N GLY A 523 15.86 15.87 -19.95
CA GLY A 523 16.36 17.22 -20.21
C GLY A 523 15.32 18.31 -19.91
N TYR A 524 14.09 18.14 -20.42
CA TYR A 524 13.00 19.07 -20.17
C TYR A 524 12.63 19.14 -18.68
N LEU A 525 12.57 17.97 -17.99
CA LEU A 525 12.27 17.90 -16.56
C LEU A 525 13.40 18.48 -15.69
N LYS A 526 14.65 18.40 -16.13
CA LYS A 526 15.77 19.13 -15.49
C LYS A 526 15.54 20.63 -15.54
N SER A 527 15.12 21.17 -16.69
CA SER A 527 14.83 22.59 -16.85
C SER A 527 13.69 23.07 -15.96
N VAL A 528 12.67 22.23 -15.72
CA VAL A 528 11.59 22.53 -14.75
C VAL A 528 12.14 22.81 -13.34
N VAL A 529 13.15 22.04 -12.89
CA VAL A 529 13.76 22.23 -11.57
C VAL A 529 14.83 23.31 -11.57
N ALA A 530 15.56 23.47 -12.69
CA ALA A 530 16.63 24.46 -12.76
C ALA A 530 16.11 25.91 -12.81
N ALA A 531 14.99 26.15 -13.53
CA ALA A 531 14.50 27.50 -13.78
C ALA A 531 12.96 27.61 -13.93
N GLY A 532 12.22 26.52 -13.76
CA GLY A 532 10.77 26.48 -13.88
C GLY A 532 10.05 26.37 -12.55
N THR A 533 8.80 25.86 -12.59
CA THR A 533 7.90 25.72 -11.44
C THR A 533 8.41 24.76 -10.36
N GLY A 534 9.41 23.93 -10.66
CA GLY A 534 10.01 22.95 -9.73
C GLY A 534 11.22 23.46 -8.95
N ALA A 535 11.59 24.73 -9.07
CA ALA A 535 12.85 25.26 -8.54
C ALA A 535 13.00 25.13 -7.00
N THR A 536 11.90 25.15 -6.27
CA THR A 536 11.90 24.99 -4.81
C THR A 536 12.38 23.60 -4.36
N ALA A 537 12.23 22.57 -5.20
CA ALA A 537 12.67 21.21 -4.89
C ALA A 537 14.17 20.97 -5.09
N LYS A 538 14.91 21.94 -5.68
CA LYS A 538 16.33 21.81 -5.99
C LYS A 538 17.15 21.52 -4.74
N VAL A 539 17.91 20.42 -4.77
CA VAL A 539 18.93 20.10 -3.77
C VAL A 539 20.27 20.65 -4.25
N ASP A 540 20.94 21.42 -3.42
CA ASP A 540 22.23 22.04 -3.76
C ASP A 540 23.31 20.98 -4.04
N GLY A 541 24.04 21.17 -5.13
CA GLY A 541 25.08 20.26 -5.58
C GLY A 541 24.59 19.03 -6.35
N TYR A 542 23.27 18.85 -6.57
CA TYR A 542 22.74 17.70 -7.30
C TYR A 542 21.98 18.11 -8.56
N SER A 543 22.27 17.44 -9.67
CA SER A 543 21.44 17.56 -10.86
C SER A 543 20.17 16.75 -10.68
N MET A 544 19.02 17.37 -10.85
CA MET A 544 17.74 16.70 -10.69
C MET A 544 16.71 17.22 -11.69
N GLY A 545 15.73 16.40 -11.96
CA GLY A 545 14.55 16.76 -12.73
C GLY A 545 13.26 16.46 -11.98
N GLY A 546 12.17 17.05 -12.42
CA GLY A 546 10.88 16.79 -11.78
C GLY A 546 9.73 17.56 -12.40
N LYS A 547 8.53 17.36 -11.82
CA LYS A 547 7.30 18.04 -12.23
C LYS A 547 6.41 18.32 -11.04
N THR A 548 5.91 19.54 -10.97
CA THR A 548 4.90 19.99 -10.01
C THR A 548 3.52 19.53 -10.42
N GLY A 549 2.67 19.25 -9.45
CA GLY A 549 1.25 18.97 -9.64
C GLY A 549 0.38 19.83 -8.73
N THR A 550 -0.74 20.27 -9.26
CA THR A 550 -1.81 20.93 -8.50
C THR A 550 -3.12 20.50 -9.14
N ALA A 551 -4.00 19.88 -8.37
CA ALA A 551 -5.31 19.45 -8.80
C ALA A 551 -6.37 19.99 -7.85
N GLN A 552 -7.36 20.68 -8.39
CA GLN A 552 -8.49 21.14 -7.60
C GLN A 552 -9.41 19.96 -7.28
N MET A 553 -9.76 19.80 -6.01
CA MET A 553 -10.58 18.68 -5.55
C MET A 553 -11.97 18.74 -6.18
N TYR A 554 -12.49 17.53 -6.46
CA TYR A 554 -13.85 17.34 -6.97
C TYR A 554 -14.78 16.91 -5.84
N ASP A 555 -15.98 17.40 -5.86
CA ASP A 555 -17.03 17.05 -4.91
C ASP A 555 -18.00 16.08 -5.59
N GLU A 556 -18.03 14.84 -5.12
CA GLU A 556 -18.86 13.79 -5.71
C GLU A 556 -20.36 14.02 -5.50
N GLU A 557 -20.75 14.72 -4.42
CA GLU A 557 -22.16 14.99 -4.12
C GLU A 557 -22.71 16.12 -4.99
N THR A 558 -21.94 17.19 -5.14
CA THR A 558 -22.37 18.37 -5.90
C THR A 558 -22.01 18.28 -7.38
N HIS A 559 -21.11 17.38 -7.76
CA HIS A 559 -20.52 17.27 -9.10
C HIS A 559 -19.79 18.54 -9.56
N LEU A 560 -19.24 19.32 -8.61
CA LEU A 560 -18.50 20.55 -8.88
C LEU A 560 -17.08 20.48 -8.31
N ARG A 561 -16.19 21.35 -8.79
CA ARG A 561 -14.89 21.56 -8.17
C ARG A 561 -15.04 22.27 -6.82
N LYS A 562 -14.41 21.74 -5.77
CA LYS A 562 -14.38 22.37 -4.44
C LYS A 562 -13.53 23.61 -4.48
N LYS A 563 -14.14 24.77 -4.24
CA LYS A 563 -13.41 26.04 -4.25
C LYS A 563 -12.42 26.10 -3.09
N GLY A 564 -11.16 26.43 -3.38
CA GLY A 564 -10.11 26.56 -2.36
C GLY A 564 -9.59 25.24 -1.79
N SER A 565 -9.98 24.09 -2.35
CA SER A 565 -9.53 22.75 -1.91
C SER A 565 -8.69 22.10 -3.00
N TYR A 566 -7.43 21.80 -2.69
CA TYR A 566 -6.45 21.30 -3.66
C TYR A 566 -5.65 20.13 -3.11
N LEU A 567 -5.30 19.22 -4.03
CA LEU A 567 -4.22 18.28 -3.87
C LEU A 567 -2.98 18.87 -4.56
N VAL A 568 -1.88 19.02 -3.81
CA VAL A 568 -0.61 19.50 -4.35
C VAL A 568 0.44 18.41 -4.30
N SER A 569 1.29 18.36 -5.32
CA SER A 569 2.27 17.28 -5.43
C SER A 569 3.56 17.72 -6.12
N PHE A 570 4.60 16.92 -5.93
CA PHE A 570 5.85 17.01 -6.68
C PHE A 570 6.42 15.62 -6.94
N MET A 571 6.74 15.36 -8.19
CA MET A 571 7.47 14.17 -8.65
C MET A 571 8.88 14.59 -9.05
N GLY A 572 9.90 13.99 -8.44
CA GLY A 572 11.30 14.28 -8.70
C GLY A 572 12.13 13.03 -8.95
N PHE A 573 13.29 13.20 -9.60
CA PHE A 573 14.30 12.15 -9.78
C PHE A 573 15.72 12.72 -9.73
N VAL A 574 16.65 11.91 -9.24
CA VAL A 574 18.07 12.28 -8.99
C VAL A 574 18.96 11.05 -9.20
N PRO A 575 20.20 11.20 -9.73
CA PRO A 575 20.72 12.30 -10.55
C PRO A 575 20.05 12.38 -11.92
N TYR A 576 20.20 13.50 -12.60
CA TYR A 576 19.60 13.71 -13.92
C TYR A 576 20.09 12.72 -14.99
N GLU A 577 21.43 12.52 -15.12
CA GLU A 577 21.99 11.68 -16.19
C GLU A 577 21.72 10.19 -15.98
N ASN A 578 21.79 9.73 -14.75
CA ASN A 578 21.56 8.34 -14.38
C ASN A 578 20.65 8.26 -13.14
N PRO A 579 19.33 8.36 -13.33
CA PRO A 579 18.38 8.37 -12.22
C PRO A 579 18.51 7.12 -11.35
N GLN A 580 18.76 7.31 -10.05
CA GLN A 580 18.85 6.25 -9.05
C GLN A 580 17.67 6.28 -8.07
N VAL A 581 17.06 7.45 -7.93
CA VAL A 581 15.94 7.69 -7.04
C VAL A 581 14.84 8.42 -7.78
N VAL A 582 13.62 7.94 -7.68
CA VAL A 582 12.37 8.65 -7.95
C VAL A 582 11.68 8.87 -6.63
N ILE A 583 11.21 10.09 -6.39
CA ILE A 583 10.44 10.46 -5.22
C ILE A 583 9.16 11.17 -5.63
N TYR A 584 8.04 10.75 -5.05
CA TYR A 584 6.74 11.38 -5.28
C TYR A 584 6.07 11.73 -3.97
N CYS A 585 5.77 13.01 -3.78
CA CYS A 585 5.09 13.54 -2.61
C CYS A 585 3.73 14.10 -3.02
N ILE A 586 2.70 13.77 -2.27
CA ILE A 586 1.35 14.32 -2.36
C ILE A 586 0.95 14.89 -1.00
N ILE A 587 0.30 16.04 -1.00
CA ILE A 587 -0.37 16.64 0.15
C ILE A 587 -1.81 16.93 -0.26
N ASP A 588 -2.74 16.19 0.34
CA ASP A 588 -4.16 16.37 0.11
C ASP A 588 -4.71 17.39 1.10
N GLN A 589 -5.27 18.47 0.55
CA GLN A 589 -5.89 19.56 1.30
C GLN A 589 -5.01 20.10 2.46
N PRO A 590 -3.80 20.62 2.17
CA PRO A 590 -2.93 21.18 3.21
C PRO A 590 -3.69 22.23 4.04
N ASN A 591 -3.46 22.26 5.36
CA ASN A 591 -4.15 23.15 6.28
C ASN A 591 -3.55 24.57 6.22
N VAL A 592 -3.67 25.21 5.06
CA VAL A 592 -3.18 26.55 4.74
C VAL A 592 -4.28 27.35 4.05
N LYS A 593 -4.17 28.70 4.08
CA LYS A 593 -5.16 29.57 3.45
C LYS A 593 -5.17 29.46 1.92
N ASP A 594 -3.97 29.37 1.34
CA ASP A 594 -3.78 29.19 -0.08
C ASP A 594 -3.17 27.81 -0.34
N GLN A 595 -4.02 26.88 -0.74
CA GLN A 595 -3.65 25.48 -0.92
C GLN A 595 -3.00 25.22 -2.27
N ALA A 596 -3.15 26.12 -3.26
CA ALA A 596 -2.77 25.88 -4.65
C ALA A 596 -1.25 25.93 -4.93
N HIS A 597 -0.41 25.80 -3.91
CA HIS A 597 1.05 25.89 -4.02
C HIS A 597 1.75 24.54 -3.87
N SER A 598 2.30 24.02 -4.98
CA SER A 598 3.13 22.79 -4.97
C SER A 598 4.45 22.95 -4.21
N SER A 599 4.84 24.16 -3.81
CA SER A 599 6.04 24.41 -3.00
C SER A 599 6.03 23.68 -1.67
N TYR A 600 4.86 23.39 -1.11
CA TYR A 600 4.73 22.57 0.10
C TYR A 600 5.28 21.15 -0.13
N ALA A 601 4.85 20.48 -1.19
CA ALA A 601 5.35 19.15 -1.56
C ALA A 601 6.82 19.18 -2.00
N GLN A 602 7.23 20.24 -2.70
CA GLN A 602 8.63 20.46 -3.12
C GLN A 602 9.57 20.56 -1.92
N ASN A 603 9.19 21.29 -0.87
CA ASN A 603 9.99 21.42 0.34
C ASN A 603 10.20 20.07 1.03
N ILE A 604 9.11 19.28 1.22
CA ILE A 604 9.23 17.94 1.82
C ILE A 604 10.20 17.08 0.99
N VAL A 605 10.05 17.08 -0.34
CA VAL A 605 10.94 16.30 -1.23
C VAL A 605 12.39 16.76 -1.11
N ARG A 606 12.66 18.07 -1.12
CA ARG A 606 14.01 18.60 -0.97
C ARG A 606 14.62 18.16 0.37
N GLU A 607 13.92 18.34 1.48
CA GLU A 607 14.39 18.00 2.81
C GLU A 607 14.65 16.51 2.98
N ILE A 608 13.82 15.65 2.36
CA ILE A 608 14.07 14.20 2.31
C ILE A 608 15.34 13.89 1.52
N LEU A 609 15.48 14.46 0.32
CA LEU A 609 16.62 14.18 -0.55
C LEU A 609 17.95 14.70 0.03
N GLU A 610 17.94 15.83 0.74
CA GLU A 610 19.13 16.36 1.45
C GLU A 610 19.72 15.33 2.43
N GLU A 611 18.89 14.48 3.05
CA GLU A 611 19.34 13.45 3.98
C GLU A 611 19.53 12.08 3.26
N VAL A 612 18.66 11.74 2.32
CA VAL A 612 18.66 10.42 1.65
C VAL A 612 19.81 10.27 0.66
N LEU A 613 20.13 11.31 -0.13
CA LEU A 613 21.17 11.20 -1.16
C LEU A 613 22.56 10.88 -0.57
N PRO A 614 23.05 11.60 0.45
CA PRO A 614 24.31 11.23 1.10
C PRO A 614 24.25 9.84 1.75
N TYR A 615 23.13 9.48 2.37
CA TYR A 615 22.93 8.16 2.98
C TYR A 615 23.06 7.03 1.94
N MET A 616 22.49 7.22 0.75
CA MET A 616 22.60 6.27 -0.37
C MET A 616 23.97 6.31 -1.08
N ASN A 617 24.92 7.14 -0.62
CA ASN A 617 26.21 7.38 -1.27
C ASN A 617 26.06 7.92 -2.72
N ILE A 618 25.01 8.69 -2.98
CA ILE A 618 24.86 9.46 -4.20
C ILE A 618 25.58 10.80 -3.98
N TYR A 619 26.65 11.01 -4.71
CA TYR A 619 27.51 12.18 -4.55
C TYR A 619 27.01 13.36 -5.38
N PRO A 620 27.27 14.61 -4.93
CA PRO A 620 27.03 15.80 -5.72
C PRO A 620 27.68 15.71 -7.11
N ASP A 621 26.94 16.08 -8.14
CA ASP A 621 27.35 16.09 -9.56
C ASP A 621 27.28 17.49 -10.17
N GLU A 622 26.89 18.51 -9.40
CA GLU A 622 26.95 19.94 -9.72
C GLU A 622 27.80 20.70 -8.68
N GLU A 623 28.23 21.92 -9.02
CA GLU A 623 28.94 22.78 -8.08
C GLU A 623 28.01 23.24 -6.95
N LEU A 624 28.52 23.21 -5.71
CA LEU A 624 27.80 23.74 -4.56
C LEU A 624 27.72 25.26 -4.66
N THR A 625 26.51 25.80 -4.68
CA THR A 625 26.26 27.23 -4.86
C THR A 625 26.07 27.99 -3.55
N GLY A 626 25.98 27.28 -2.41
CA GLY A 626 25.74 27.78 -1.07
C GLY A 626 24.67 26.95 -0.37
N THR A 627 24.50 27.18 0.92
CA THR A 627 23.43 26.48 1.66
C THR A 627 22.06 27.04 1.25
N ASN A 628 21.02 26.23 1.29
CA ASN A 628 19.64 26.68 1.04
C ASN A 628 19.22 27.88 1.91
N ALA A 629 19.93 28.16 2.99
CA ALA A 629 19.79 29.36 3.84
C ALA A 629 20.11 30.67 3.07
N ASP A 630 21.01 30.64 2.11
CA ASP A 630 21.38 31.80 1.30
C ASP A 630 20.34 32.13 0.23
N LEU A 631 19.43 31.16 -0.09
CA LEU A 631 18.32 31.35 -1.01
C LEU A 631 17.06 31.93 -0.32
N GLY A 632 17.15 32.34 0.94
CA GLY A 632 16.03 32.92 1.71
C GLY A 632 15.00 31.88 2.17
N ILE A 633 15.33 30.60 2.07
CA ILE A 633 14.48 29.50 2.47
C ILE A 633 14.65 29.27 3.98
N THR A 634 13.96 30.07 4.79
CA THR A 634 13.89 29.86 6.24
C THR A 634 12.63 29.07 6.56
N GLY A 635 12.78 27.99 7.35
CA GLY A 635 11.83 26.91 7.59
C GLY A 635 10.43 27.26 8.13
N ASN A 636 9.95 28.50 8.04
CA ASN A 636 8.61 28.89 8.51
C ASN A 636 7.77 29.69 7.51
N ASN A 637 8.29 29.94 6.29
CA ASN A 637 7.49 30.47 5.20
C ASN A 637 7.84 29.71 3.94
N PRO A 638 6.88 29.19 3.19
CA PRO A 638 7.16 28.65 1.86
C PRO A 638 7.82 29.75 1.04
N PRO A 639 8.95 29.47 0.35
CA PRO A 639 9.56 30.45 -0.54
C PRO A 639 8.55 30.84 -1.60
N SER A 640 8.42 32.14 -1.87
CA SER A 640 7.61 32.61 -2.97
C SER A 640 8.14 32.00 -4.27
N ASN A 641 7.33 31.18 -4.92
CA ASN A 641 7.63 30.69 -6.26
C ASN A 641 7.55 31.89 -7.23
N PRO A 642 8.59 32.26 -7.97
CA PRO A 642 8.54 33.40 -8.89
C PRO A 642 7.42 33.30 -9.92
N SER A 643 6.98 32.10 -10.29
CA SER A 643 5.82 31.86 -11.14
C SER A 643 4.48 31.97 -10.41
N ALA A 644 4.47 31.92 -9.06
CA ALA A 644 3.26 32.09 -8.27
C ALA A 644 2.96 33.57 -7.95
N GLU A 645 3.98 34.44 -7.86
CA GLU A 645 3.77 35.89 -7.66
C GLU A 645 3.02 36.55 -8.81
N ALA A 646 3.14 36.02 -10.05
CA ALA A 646 2.33 36.45 -11.18
C ALA A 646 0.87 35.97 -11.13
N ALA A 647 0.55 34.99 -10.27
CA ALA A 647 -0.79 34.43 -10.11
C ALA A 647 -1.58 35.03 -8.92
N ASN A 648 -0.90 35.86 -8.07
CA ASN A 648 -1.48 36.40 -6.84
C ASN A 648 -2.28 37.69 -7.02
N ASP A 649 -2.62 38.11 -8.25
CA ASP A 649 -3.55 39.21 -8.43
C ASP A 649 -4.98 38.70 -8.32
N GLU A 650 -5.55 39.04 -7.19
CA GLU A 650 -6.96 39.09 -6.81
C GLU A 650 -7.90 38.15 -7.57
N ASN A 651 -8.24 37.10 -6.96
CA ASN A 651 -9.38 36.23 -7.21
C ASN A 651 -9.04 34.84 -7.75
N ASP A 652 -9.30 33.91 -6.87
CA ASP A 652 -9.63 32.55 -7.21
C ASP A 652 -8.58 31.79 -8.02
N GLY A 653 -7.54 31.37 -7.28
CA GLY A 653 -6.40 30.62 -7.78
C GLY A 653 -6.70 29.23 -8.34
N SER A 654 -7.79 29.02 -9.04
CA SER A 654 -7.97 27.74 -9.71
C SER A 654 -7.31 27.76 -11.08
N ALA A 655 -6.10 27.29 -11.10
CA ALA A 655 -5.40 27.02 -12.35
C ALA A 655 -6.11 26.02 -13.26
N THR A 656 -7.20 25.40 -12.82
CA THR A 656 -7.77 24.21 -13.48
C THR A 656 -9.28 24.05 -13.31
N GLY A 657 -10.04 25.12 -13.06
CA GLY A 657 -11.48 24.99 -12.83
C GLY A 657 -12.30 25.19 -14.10
N TYR A 658 -13.32 24.37 -14.28
CA TYR A 658 -14.46 24.71 -15.10
C TYR A 658 -15.30 25.76 -14.35
N GLU A 659 -15.47 26.97 -14.86
CA GLU A 659 -16.50 27.88 -14.40
C GLU A 659 -17.67 27.85 -15.39
N GLU A 660 -18.84 27.43 -14.94
CA GLU A 660 -20.10 27.84 -15.57
C GLU A 660 -20.34 29.31 -15.19
N GLU A 661 -20.29 30.20 -16.15
CA GLU A 661 -20.84 31.53 -15.94
C GLU A 661 -22.36 31.41 -15.79
N PRO A 662 -22.99 31.98 -14.73
CA PRO A 662 -24.43 32.20 -14.71
C PRO A 662 -24.75 33.22 -15.79
N GLY A 663 -25.72 32.87 -16.64
CA GLY A 663 -26.22 33.77 -17.70
C GLY A 663 -26.49 35.15 -17.15
N GLN A 664 -25.84 36.14 -17.71
CA GLN A 664 -26.18 37.55 -17.46
C GLN A 664 -27.55 37.81 -18.07
N GLU A 665 -28.54 38.08 -17.24
CA GLU A 665 -29.71 38.84 -17.62
C GLU A 665 -29.23 40.24 -18.04
N GLU A 666 -29.40 40.56 -19.31
CA GLU A 666 -29.23 41.92 -19.81
C GLU A 666 -30.26 42.85 -19.14
N PRO A 667 -29.88 44.05 -18.68
CA PRO A 667 -30.84 45.06 -18.25
C PRO A 667 -31.54 45.64 -19.48
N THR A 668 -32.84 45.47 -19.52
CA THR A 668 -33.75 46.19 -20.42
C THR A 668 -33.54 47.69 -20.31
N GLN A 669 -33.04 48.33 -21.39
CA GLN A 669 -33.23 49.77 -21.62
C GLN A 669 -34.38 49.96 -22.59
N GLU A 670 -35.43 50.61 -22.09
CA GLU A 670 -36.44 51.28 -22.90
C GLU A 670 -35.79 52.43 -23.68
N GLU A 671 -35.95 52.46 -25.01
CA GLU A 671 -36.03 53.70 -25.77
C GLU A 671 -36.87 53.52 -27.03
N SER A 672 -37.85 54.35 -27.03
CA SER A 672 -38.86 54.88 -27.96
C SER A 672 -38.72 54.62 -29.46
N ALA A 673 -39.92 54.40 -29.99
CA ALA A 673 -40.44 54.33 -31.33
C ALA A 673 -39.91 55.33 -32.38
N GLN A 674 -39.80 54.84 -33.63
CA GLN A 674 -40.32 55.59 -34.79
C GLN A 674 -40.58 54.62 -35.97
N GLU A 675 -41.75 54.86 -36.59
CA GLU A 675 -42.46 54.13 -37.64
C GLU A 675 -41.81 54.26 -39.06
N GLY A 676 -42.10 53.25 -39.88
CA GLY A 676 -42.46 53.39 -41.28
C GLY A 676 -41.66 52.58 -42.31
N PRO A 677 -42.25 52.22 -43.47
CA PRO A 677 -43.28 51.18 -43.62
C PRO A 677 -42.89 50.04 -44.59
N ALA A 678 -43.80 49.06 -44.64
CA ALA A 678 -43.87 47.83 -45.42
C ALA A 678 -43.41 47.81 -46.87
N GLN A 679 -42.96 46.67 -47.31
CA GLN A 679 -43.30 46.10 -48.64
C GLN A 679 -43.28 44.60 -48.64
N GLU A 680 -44.27 44.09 -49.38
CA GLU A 680 -44.86 42.79 -49.53
C GLU A 680 -43.97 41.69 -50.13
N GLU A 681 -44.43 40.48 -49.82
CA GLU A 681 -44.23 39.15 -50.36
C GLU A 681 -44.09 39.02 -51.93
N PRO A 682 -43.84 37.80 -52.52
CA PRO A 682 -44.38 36.48 -52.17
C PRO A 682 -43.46 35.28 -52.38
N GLY A 683 -43.69 34.21 -51.65
CA GLY A 683 -44.10 32.87 -51.78
C GLY A 683 -43.56 31.96 -52.91
N GLN A 684 -43.18 30.77 -52.56
CA GLN A 684 -43.62 29.53 -53.25
C GLN A 684 -43.16 28.30 -52.48
N GLU A 685 -44.14 27.43 -52.34
CA GLU A 685 -44.11 26.03 -51.87
C GLU A 685 -43.31 25.11 -52.80
N GLU A 686 -42.89 23.97 -52.32
CA GLU A 686 -43.18 22.58 -52.74
C GLU A 686 -42.20 21.65 -52.04
N GLN A 687 -42.66 20.76 -51.16
CA GLN A 687 -43.10 19.37 -51.28
C GLN A 687 -42.01 18.37 -51.71
N VAL A 688 -41.70 17.50 -50.77
CA VAL A 688 -42.00 16.03 -50.66
C VAL A 688 -40.95 15.03 -51.24
N GLN A 689 -40.66 14.04 -50.38
CA GLN A 689 -40.29 12.61 -50.61
C GLN A 689 -38.80 12.30 -51.00
N GLN A 690 -38.12 11.55 -50.30
CA GLN A 690 -38.21 10.16 -49.75
C GLN A 690 -37.14 9.91 -48.69
#